data_72020f3c4a6882ee40eeeb27a46589f5
#
_entry.id   72020f3c4a6882ee40eeeb27a46589f5
#
_cell.length_a   1.000
_cell.length_b   1.000
_cell.length_c   1.000
_cell.angle_alpha   90.00
_cell.angle_beta   90.00
_cell.angle_gamma   90.00
#
_symmetry.space_group_name_H-M   'P 1'
#
loop_
_entity.id
_entity.type
_entity.pdbx_description
1 polymer ?
#
loop_
_entity_poly.entity_id
_entity_poly.type
_entity_poly.pdbx_seq_one_letter_code
_entity_poly.pdbx_strand_id
1 'polypeptide(L)'
;MAIQSNFKRAVPQRQPSVLASLRSTQLVDESKAILPAELINTILDYLPVSDIFTFARTSRRMQEMVYDDTRWIQRLKSMGCWNEIEAKQRFEEAMRRKLEAQRAEEARRTGVLPIEHPTDLPPGPDDVRKTSMTLFDATIEEELLRNSSEHPARPRATTLDKGFSDMTLSPSGTWATSNPYLANPQDAVNVLAKVRSIRGMARQEYGKIYRALAPFYFDLERSRSHTDPILFRTYRDPEQQAQMLAQLKIFAKSDFAQGWHQREEKLDTMTGIFENAVLREFEQGCAEKDYDGRMKRFATVLVALNGGSACLDSFIHNHPLMLEKEKLGNPTACLRPESINQLSLEPSHDFFRGLATALNEEAKIIDRVFPPSVDVMQIFLERVADDVVAEYITSLFDEAHDVNVEVYLKAVAGIFEQAMQLAISLQPTKGARPDFCDQAIRIISRCFEQHIDLYLQEELDFFKKKTTSEVDAWEKRLSEEEQTTETFFMANVNRKAVKQDFLSSFKKVVMMPVNVLPTIGGSSAGKASNRASVVNGSSTLEPSSRSGTPGPGDRSPMPRVDAPTTELAAKAAIMNSRLEGIRSLFSIEVALNLTHLAKASLERAARFVRLGGQSGEEAREQCEQVFIHLVQILGQRHMKLGFDKAVTHLADYKPREVADHSKDGVAPLVAFLELVNVGDLIQQMVEVFYHQELLAANLTDRDEFLSLAAKEKKRFESMLDERVAAGLNKGIDVLMDEVEYLCATTQEPSDFNPPAGANGQAQVMDIGPSRTATKIVDVVSSHTNMLVGSTDKNVLDVFNQEVGMRLFTAICKHLKRQRISVDGAIKLISDMNAYNLYIVSLRNKPLVQYFAALRELSQIYLIDASEAKEIATIIADTDRYHGIFRAEEVYEYAERRADWYQIKSAVEKQMYGVGCLVM
;
A
#
# COMPACT_ATOMS: atom_id res chain seq x y z
N MET A 1 40.25 2.44 6.11
CA MET A 1 40.18 1.01 6.48
C MET A 1 39.52 0.28 5.32
N ALA A 2 40.28 -0.54 4.61
CA ALA A 2 39.87 -1.17 3.37
C ALA A 2 39.08 -2.46 3.69
N ILE A 3 37.84 -2.53 3.23
CA ILE A 3 37.06 -3.75 3.23
C ILE A 3 37.28 -4.45 1.89
N GLN A 4 38.09 -5.48 1.90
CA GLN A 4 38.29 -6.38 0.77
C GLN A 4 37.03 -7.23 0.57
N SER A 5 36.32 -7.01 -0.54
CA SER A 5 35.28 -7.88 -1.01
C SER A 5 35.93 -9.16 -1.59
N ASN A 6 35.75 -10.27 -0.91
CA ASN A 6 36.13 -11.59 -1.39
C ASN A 6 35.12 -12.07 -2.47
N PHE A 7 35.39 -11.78 -3.71
CA PHE A 7 34.84 -12.54 -4.84
C PHE A 7 35.46 -13.93 -4.85
N LYS A 8 34.78 -14.92 -4.35
CA LYS A 8 35.10 -16.34 -4.61
C LYS A 8 34.80 -16.62 -6.08
N ARG A 9 35.81 -16.55 -6.92
CA ARG A 9 35.83 -17.18 -8.25
C ARG A 9 35.53 -18.67 -8.05
N ALA A 10 34.41 -19.13 -8.63
CA ALA A 10 34.16 -20.55 -8.77
C ALA A 10 35.29 -21.15 -9.60
N VAL A 11 36.06 -21.98 -8.95
CA VAL A 11 37.06 -22.81 -9.62
C VAL A 11 36.29 -23.82 -10.49
N PRO A 12 36.53 -23.92 -11.79
CA PRO A 12 35.91 -24.97 -12.59
C PRO A 12 36.36 -26.31 -12.00
N GLN A 13 35.40 -27.15 -11.64
CA GLN A 13 35.67 -28.52 -11.23
C GLN A 13 36.46 -29.17 -12.38
N ARG A 14 37.71 -29.44 -12.12
CA ARG A 14 38.51 -30.31 -12.99
C ARG A 14 37.74 -31.62 -13.11
N GLN A 15 37.28 -31.93 -14.30
CA GLN A 15 36.82 -33.27 -14.62
C GLN A 15 37.93 -34.25 -14.20
N PRO A 16 37.61 -35.35 -13.51
CA PRO A 16 38.62 -36.32 -13.13
C PRO A 16 39.37 -36.79 -14.39
N SER A 17 40.67 -36.71 -14.33
CA SER A 17 41.50 -37.13 -15.44
C SER A 17 41.16 -38.59 -15.80
N VAL A 18 41.08 -38.90 -17.10
CA VAL A 18 40.79 -40.24 -17.61
C VAL A 18 41.72 -41.30 -16.98
N LEU A 19 42.94 -40.89 -16.57
CA LEU A 19 43.89 -41.74 -15.85
C LEU A 19 43.50 -42.06 -14.41
N ALA A 20 42.62 -41.27 -13.78
CA ALA A 20 42.11 -41.57 -12.41
C ALA A 20 41.03 -42.67 -12.44
N SER A 21 40.19 -42.69 -13.48
CA SER A 21 39.21 -43.79 -13.69
C SER A 21 39.88 -45.10 -14.10
N LEU A 22 41.03 -45.05 -14.79
CA LEU A 22 41.81 -46.23 -15.12
C LEU A 22 42.45 -46.92 -13.90
N ARG A 23 42.67 -46.19 -12.77
CA ARG A 23 43.21 -46.79 -11.53
C ARG A 23 42.18 -47.53 -10.69
N SER A 24 40.90 -47.30 -10.92
CA SER A 24 39.80 -47.93 -10.16
C SER A 24 39.14 -49.13 -10.85
N THR A 25 39.48 -49.40 -12.12
CA THR A 25 38.99 -50.57 -12.84
C THR A 25 39.98 -51.73 -12.68
N GLN A 26 39.60 -52.80 -12.01
CA GLN A 26 40.31 -54.09 -12.09
C GLN A 26 40.24 -54.61 -13.51
N LEU A 27 41.33 -54.36 -14.28
CA LEU A 27 41.56 -54.90 -15.59
C LEU A 27 42.20 -56.30 -15.44
N VAL A 28 41.42 -57.31 -15.10
CA VAL A 28 41.87 -58.67 -15.37
C VAL A 28 40.74 -59.67 -15.29
N ASP A 29 40.30 -60.11 -16.44
CA ASP A 29 39.96 -61.49 -16.70
C ASP A 29 40.88 -61.98 -17.88
N GLU A 30 41.72 -62.99 -17.59
CA GLU A 30 42.85 -63.41 -18.41
C GLU A 30 42.55 -64.03 -19.77
N SER A 31 41.32 -63.99 -20.25
CA SER A 31 41.00 -64.72 -21.54
C SER A 31 40.71 -63.85 -22.77
N LYS A 32 40.40 -62.56 -22.61
CA LYS A 32 40.36 -61.55 -23.72
C LYS A 32 40.29 -60.16 -23.11
N ALA A 33 41.26 -59.29 -23.44
CA ALA A 33 41.23 -57.85 -23.06
C ALA A 33 40.07 -57.16 -23.77
N ILE A 34 38.90 -57.21 -23.15
CA ILE A 34 37.69 -56.52 -23.61
C ILE A 34 37.63 -55.14 -22.97
N LEU A 35 37.85 -54.10 -23.77
CA LEU A 35 37.67 -52.71 -23.28
C LEU A 35 36.27 -52.52 -22.66
N PRO A 36 36.14 -51.91 -21.46
CA PRO A 36 34.88 -51.53 -20.87
C PRO A 36 34.05 -50.64 -21.82
N ALA A 37 32.73 -50.78 -21.75
CA ALA A 37 31.82 -50.01 -22.62
C ALA A 37 32.02 -48.49 -22.52
N GLU A 38 32.31 -48.03 -21.31
CA GLU A 38 32.57 -46.61 -21.00
C GLU A 38 33.80 -46.06 -21.72
N LEU A 39 34.87 -46.81 -21.76
CA LEU A 39 36.08 -46.43 -22.50
C LEU A 39 35.86 -46.43 -24.02
N ILE A 40 35.08 -47.40 -24.52
CA ILE A 40 34.69 -47.41 -25.93
C ILE A 40 33.84 -46.20 -26.27
N ASN A 41 32.89 -45.85 -25.40
CA ASN A 41 32.08 -44.66 -25.59
C ASN A 41 32.92 -43.37 -25.59
N THR A 42 33.87 -43.25 -24.70
CA THR A 42 34.80 -42.10 -24.69
C THR A 42 35.62 -42.04 -25.97
N ILE A 43 36.16 -43.19 -26.46
CA ILE A 43 36.90 -43.25 -27.74
C ILE A 43 36.01 -42.77 -28.89
N LEU A 44 34.75 -43.25 -28.95
CA LEU A 44 33.80 -42.90 -29.99
C LEU A 44 33.41 -41.43 -29.97
N ASP A 45 33.51 -40.76 -28.84
CA ASP A 45 33.22 -39.32 -28.75
C ASP A 45 34.34 -38.48 -29.39
N TYR A 46 35.60 -38.93 -29.33
CA TYR A 46 36.72 -38.25 -29.96
C TYR A 46 36.92 -38.56 -31.45
N LEU A 47 36.21 -39.55 -31.98
CA LEU A 47 36.34 -39.93 -33.39
C LEU A 47 35.46 -39.04 -34.30
N PRO A 48 35.96 -38.66 -35.49
CA PRO A 48 35.11 -38.08 -36.53
C PRO A 48 33.96 -39.03 -36.89
N VAL A 49 32.80 -38.47 -37.27
CA VAL A 49 31.61 -39.26 -37.60
C VAL A 49 31.85 -40.29 -38.69
N SER A 50 32.67 -39.96 -39.68
CA SER A 50 33.14 -40.91 -40.75
C SER A 50 33.84 -42.15 -40.16
N ASP A 51 34.68 -41.93 -39.15
CA ASP A 51 35.52 -43.00 -38.59
C ASP A 51 34.72 -43.86 -37.58
N ILE A 52 33.67 -43.27 -36.95
CA ILE A 52 32.73 -44.00 -36.09
C ILE A 52 32.08 -45.16 -36.86
N PHE A 53 31.69 -44.97 -38.16
CA PHE A 53 31.11 -46.02 -38.96
C PHE A 53 32.18 -47.06 -39.47
N THR A 54 33.40 -46.62 -39.67
CA THR A 54 34.52 -47.52 -39.94
C THR A 54 34.81 -48.41 -38.72
N PHE A 55 34.73 -47.79 -37.50
CA PHE A 55 34.92 -48.49 -36.23
C PHE A 55 33.78 -49.54 -36.00
N ALA A 56 32.53 -49.19 -36.36
CA ALA A 56 31.41 -50.16 -36.30
C ALA A 56 31.60 -51.45 -37.09
N ARG A 57 32.43 -51.41 -38.12
CA ARG A 57 32.73 -52.63 -38.99
C ARG A 57 33.70 -53.56 -38.31
N THR A 58 34.34 -53.22 -37.19
CA THR A 58 35.40 -54.04 -36.56
C THR A 58 34.86 -55.21 -35.75
N SER A 59 33.68 -55.10 -35.09
CA SER A 59 33.06 -56.22 -34.41
C SER A 59 31.56 -55.96 -34.19
N ARG A 60 30.76 -57.04 -33.92
CA ARG A 60 29.34 -56.90 -33.62
C ARG A 60 29.09 -56.00 -32.43
N ARG A 61 29.88 -56.11 -31.35
CA ARG A 61 29.78 -55.25 -30.16
C ARG A 61 30.01 -53.79 -30.49
N MET A 62 31.02 -53.47 -31.32
CA MET A 62 31.28 -52.09 -31.75
C MET A 62 30.13 -51.56 -32.62
N GLN A 63 29.56 -52.46 -33.46
CA GLN A 63 28.39 -52.12 -34.27
C GLN A 63 27.19 -51.75 -33.36
N GLU A 64 26.85 -52.53 -32.34
CA GLU A 64 25.77 -52.25 -31.39
C GLU A 64 25.98 -50.92 -30.68
N MET A 65 27.18 -50.64 -30.18
CA MET A 65 27.50 -49.38 -29.50
C MET A 65 27.44 -48.15 -30.40
N VAL A 66 27.81 -48.27 -31.66
CA VAL A 66 27.73 -47.18 -32.64
C VAL A 66 26.29 -46.96 -33.11
N TYR A 67 25.48 -48.01 -33.19
CA TYR A 67 24.09 -47.96 -33.63
C TYR A 67 23.13 -47.65 -32.48
N ASP A 68 23.63 -47.56 -31.24
CA ASP A 68 22.86 -47.13 -30.09
C ASP A 68 22.34 -45.70 -30.32
N ASP A 69 21.02 -45.52 -30.17
CA ASP A 69 20.32 -44.26 -30.41
C ASP A 69 20.70 -43.17 -29.41
N THR A 70 21.13 -43.56 -28.21
CA THR A 70 21.45 -42.65 -27.09
C THR A 70 22.54 -41.64 -27.49
N ARG A 71 23.58 -42.08 -28.18
CA ARG A 71 24.69 -41.23 -28.66
C ARG A 71 24.18 -40.20 -29.67
N TRP A 72 23.36 -40.60 -30.58
CA TRP A 72 22.82 -39.72 -31.62
C TRP A 72 21.79 -38.75 -31.06
N ILE A 73 21.03 -39.18 -30.07
CA ILE A 73 20.17 -38.29 -29.28
C ILE A 73 20.99 -37.23 -28.55
N GLN A 74 22.14 -37.61 -27.94
CA GLN A 74 23.03 -36.67 -27.27
C GLN A 74 23.54 -35.58 -28.22
N ARG A 75 23.96 -35.95 -29.42
CA ARG A 75 24.39 -35.01 -30.47
C ARG A 75 23.23 -34.10 -30.93
N LEU A 76 22.04 -34.64 -31.08
CA LEU A 76 20.86 -33.84 -31.39
C LEU A 76 20.46 -32.89 -30.22
N LYS A 77 20.65 -33.37 -29.00
CA LYS A 77 20.44 -32.53 -27.80
C LYS A 77 21.46 -31.39 -27.70
N SER A 78 22.74 -31.65 -28.01
CA SER A 78 23.76 -30.59 -28.00
C SER A 78 23.48 -29.48 -29.01
N MET A 79 22.83 -29.80 -30.12
CA MET A 79 22.33 -28.83 -31.10
C MET A 79 21.02 -28.18 -30.77
N GLY A 80 20.34 -28.59 -29.67
CA GLY A 80 18.99 -28.13 -29.34
C GLY A 80 17.87 -28.62 -30.26
N CYS A 81 18.18 -29.61 -31.12
CA CYS A 81 17.24 -30.14 -32.13
C CYS A 81 16.42 -31.35 -31.65
N TRP A 82 16.53 -31.75 -30.38
CA TRP A 82 15.82 -32.89 -29.82
C TRP A 82 14.80 -32.44 -28.76
N ASN A 83 13.52 -32.76 -29.03
CA ASN A 83 12.43 -32.52 -28.10
C ASN A 83 11.98 -33.83 -27.43
N GLU A 84 12.23 -33.99 -26.14
CA GLU A 84 11.92 -35.20 -25.38
C GLU A 84 10.40 -35.45 -25.28
N ILE A 85 9.61 -34.38 -25.18
CA ILE A 85 8.15 -34.49 -25.11
C ILE A 85 7.59 -34.99 -26.43
N GLU A 86 8.04 -34.46 -27.55
CA GLU A 86 7.65 -34.88 -28.88
C GLU A 86 8.04 -36.32 -29.12
N ALA A 87 9.27 -36.71 -28.75
CA ALA A 87 9.75 -38.07 -28.87
C ALA A 87 8.91 -39.05 -28.06
N LYS A 88 8.48 -38.68 -26.88
CA LYS A 88 7.61 -39.50 -26.03
C LYS A 88 6.19 -39.64 -26.61
N GLN A 89 5.59 -38.55 -27.03
CA GLN A 89 4.26 -38.56 -27.66
C GLN A 89 4.23 -39.43 -28.91
N ARG A 90 5.19 -39.27 -29.82
CA ARG A 90 5.28 -40.05 -31.04
C ARG A 90 5.53 -41.55 -30.78
N PHE A 91 6.30 -41.84 -29.72
CA PHE A 91 6.50 -43.21 -29.28
C PHE A 91 5.18 -43.83 -28.78
N GLU A 92 4.45 -43.14 -27.93
CA GLU A 92 3.17 -43.58 -27.42
C GLU A 92 2.13 -43.77 -28.55
N GLU A 93 2.11 -42.87 -29.54
CA GLU A 93 1.25 -43.00 -30.71
C GLU A 93 1.61 -44.21 -31.56
N ALA A 94 2.90 -44.45 -31.77
CA ALA A 94 3.38 -45.61 -32.53
C ALA A 94 3.02 -46.92 -31.82
N MET A 95 3.18 -46.99 -30.51
CA MET A 95 2.76 -48.14 -29.69
C MET A 95 1.26 -48.38 -29.76
N ARG A 96 0.46 -47.29 -29.67
CA ARG A 96 -1.01 -47.41 -29.79
C ARG A 96 -1.44 -47.96 -31.16
N ARG A 97 -0.90 -47.43 -32.26
CA ARG A 97 -1.16 -47.89 -33.62
C ARG A 97 -0.78 -49.36 -33.80
N LYS A 98 0.34 -49.78 -33.18
CA LYS A 98 0.78 -51.18 -33.25
C LYS A 98 -0.14 -52.11 -32.46
N LEU A 99 -0.58 -51.70 -31.28
CA LEU A 99 -1.52 -52.43 -30.47
C LEU A 99 -2.88 -52.59 -31.20
N GLU A 100 -3.34 -51.50 -31.84
CA GLU A 100 -4.55 -51.51 -32.68
C GLU A 100 -4.40 -52.42 -33.87
N ALA A 101 -3.24 -52.42 -34.55
CA ALA A 101 -2.94 -53.30 -35.66
C ALA A 101 -2.90 -54.79 -35.21
N GLN A 102 -2.30 -55.08 -34.05
CA GLN A 102 -2.30 -56.45 -33.47
C GLN A 102 -3.70 -56.91 -33.11
N ARG A 103 -4.52 -56.03 -32.47
CA ARG A 103 -5.93 -56.33 -32.17
C ARG A 103 -6.73 -56.57 -33.44
N ALA A 104 -6.53 -55.77 -34.48
CA ALA A 104 -7.18 -55.95 -35.77
C ALA A 104 -6.76 -57.24 -36.44
N GLU A 105 -5.49 -57.68 -36.29
CA GLU A 105 -4.99 -58.96 -36.84
C GLU A 105 -5.50 -60.16 -36.03
N GLU A 106 -5.58 -60.03 -34.70
CA GLU A 106 -6.22 -61.04 -33.83
C GLU A 106 -7.70 -61.18 -34.12
N ALA A 107 -8.41 -60.03 -34.31
CA ALA A 107 -9.82 -60.05 -34.69
C ALA A 107 -10.04 -60.71 -36.06
N ARG A 108 -9.14 -60.55 -37.02
CA ARG A 108 -9.14 -61.25 -38.31
C ARG A 108 -8.87 -62.75 -38.17
N ARG A 109 -8.01 -63.17 -37.23
CA ARG A 109 -7.71 -64.58 -36.96
C ARG A 109 -8.79 -65.31 -36.20
N THR A 110 -9.52 -64.58 -35.33
CA THR A 110 -10.58 -65.16 -34.47
C THR A 110 -12.00 -65.12 -35.08
N GLY A 111 -12.21 -64.42 -36.21
CA GLY A 111 -13.50 -64.40 -36.94
C GLY A 111 -14.64 -63.68 -36.20
N VAL A 112 -14.34 -62.93 -35.14
CA VAL A 112 -15.29 -62.17 -34.36
C VAL A 112 -15.25 -60.70 -34.79
N LEU A 113 -16.37 -60.24 -35.40
CA LEU A 113 -16.57 -58.83 -35.73
C LEU A 113 -16.72 -58.00 -34.41
N PRO A 114 -16.10 -56.89 -34.29
CA PRO A 114 -16.23 -56.00 -33.12
C PRO A 114 -17.67 -55.46 -33.08
N ILE A 115 -18.35 -55.68 -31.99
CA ILE A 115 -19.63 -55.02 -31.69
C ILE A 115 -19.27 -53.58 -31.31
N GLU A 116 -19.69 -52.62 -32.14
CA GLU A 116 -19.64 -51.20 -31.82
C GLU A 116 -20.68 -50.92 -30.72
N HIS A 117 -20.23 -50.61 -29.53
CA HIS A 117 -21.04 -49.96 -28.53
C HIS A 117 -20.68 -48.45 -28.52
N PRO A 118 -21.69 -47.59 -28.70
CA PRO A 118 -21.50 -46.14 -28.53
C PRO A 118 -21.68 -45.82 -27.04
N THR A 119 -20.64 -45.44 -26.39
CA THR A 119 -20.72 -44.71 -25.12
C THR A 119 -19.78 -43.50 -25.17
N ASP A 120 -20.38 -42.38 -25.55
CA ASP A 120 -19.90 -41.05 -25.23
C ASP A 120 -19.99 -40.86 -23.71
N LEU A 121 -18.85 -40.79 -23.08
CA LEU A 121 -18.62 -40.06 -21.82
C LEU A 121 -17.11 -39.86 -21.65
N PRO A 122 -16.63 -38.62 -21.39
CA PRO A 122 -15.23 -38.37 -21.18
C PRO A 122 -14.77 -38.94 -19.84
N PRO A 123 -13.63 -39.60 -19.71
CA PRO A 123 -13.08 -40.05 -18.45
C PRO A 123 -12.59 -38.91 -17.60
N GLY A 124 -12.98 -38.92 -16.31
CA GLY A 124 -12.49 -38.02 -15.27
C GLY A 124 -11.00 -38.25 -14.94
N PRO A 125 -10.37 -37.33 -14.23
CA PRO A 125 -8.91 -37.23 -14.14
C PRO A 125 -8.24 -38.00 -12.98
N ASP A 126 -8.66 -39.26 -12.71
CA ASP A 126 -8.00 -40.04 -11.65
C ASP A 126 -7.96 -41.52 -12.03
N ASP A 127 -6.90 -41.95 -12.73
CA ASP A 127 -6.28 -43.28 -12.63
C ASP A 127 -5.11 -43.42 -13.63
N VAL A 128 -4.05 -42.64 -13.43
CA VAL A 128 -2.76 -42.89 -14.08
C VAL A 128 -1.88 -43.71 -13.15
N ARG A 129 -2.02 -45.03 -13.20
CA ARG A 129 -1.00 -45.93 -12.67
C ARG A 129 0.32 -45.64 -13.42
N LYS A 130 1.27 -45.06 -12.70
CA LYS A 130 2.66 -44.87 -13.13
C LYS A 130 3.31 -46.23 -13.36
N THR A 131 3.30 -46.71 -14.59
CA THR A 131 4.28 -47.76 -15.03
C THR A 131 5.57 -47.03 -15.39
N SER A 132 6.56 -47.19 -14.55
CA SER A 132 7.92 -46.74 -14.78
C SER A 132 8.48 -47.49 -16.00
N MET A 133 8.53 -46.83 -17.17
CA MET A 133 9.23 -47.37 -18.34
C MET A 133 10.73 -47.17 -18.15
N THR A 134 11.49 -48.27 -18.21
CA THR A 134 12.96 -48.23 -18.11
C THR A 134 13.60 -48.07 -19.50
N LEU A 135 14.85 -47.62 -19.51
CA LEU A 135 15.66 -47.36 -20.72
C LEU A 135 15.76 -48.55 -21.69
N PHE A 136 15.38 -49.76 -21.28
CA PHE A 136 15.43 -50.99 -22.04
C PHE A 136 14.23 -51.20 -22.98
N ASP A 137 13.15 -50.44 -22.86
CA ASP A 137 11.95 -50.60 -23.69
C ASP A 137 12.16 -50.09 -25.13
N ALA A 138 13.20 -49.27 -25.38
CA ALA A 138 13.55 -48.82 -26.74
C ALA A 138 14.12 -49.94 -27.64
N THR A 139 14.73 -50.96 -27.05
CA THR A 139 15.24 -52.12 -27.76
C THR A 139 14.16 -53.06 -28.26
N ILE A 140 13.03 -53.09 -27.52
CA ILE A 140 11.84 -53.88 -27.91
C ILE A 140 11.17 -53.29 -29.16
N GLU A 141 11.20 -51.97 -29.33
CA GLU A 141 10.60 -51.30 -30.49
C GLU A 141 11.44 -51.59 -31.79
N GLU A 142 12.75 -51.64 -31.64
CA GLU A 142 13.65 -51.99 -32.75
C GLU A 142 13.49 -53.48 -33.16
N GLU A 143 13.26 -54.38 -32.20
CA GLU A 143 12.91 -55.76 -32.43
C GLU A 143 11.51 -55.92 -33.04
N LEU A 144 10.56 -55.14 -32.60
CA LEU A 144 9.18 -55.16 -33.09
C LEU A 144 9.08 -54.53 -34.49
N LEU A 145 9.88 -53.52 -34.84
CA LEU A 145 10.02 -52.95 -36.19
C LEU A 145 10.72 -53.95 -37.14
N ARG A 146 11.69 -54.76 -36.65
CA ARG A 146 12.30 -55.85 -37.39
C ARG A 146 11.33 -56.99 -37.75
N ASN A 147 10.46 -57.34 -36.83
CA ASN A 147 9.51 -58.49 -37.01
C ASN A 147 8.26 -58.12 -37.83
N SER A 148 8.01 -56.85 -38.12
CA SER A 148 6.88 -56.43 -38.97
C SER A 148 7.19 -56.41 -40.48
N SER A 149 8.45 -56.74 -40.89
CA SER A 149 8.85 -56.79 -42.30
C SER A 149 9.22 -58.19 -42.77
N GLU A 150 8.33 -59.18 -42.57
CA GLU A 150 8.40 -60.45 -43.27
C GLU A 150 7.73 -60.36 -44.63
N HIS A 151 8.53 -59.94 -45.64
CA HIS A 151 8.50 -60.45 -46.96
C HIS A 151 9.97 -60.52 -47.49
N PRO A 152 10.33 -61.59 -48.12
CA PRO A 152 11.76 -61.91 -48.45
C PRO A 152 12.23 -61.15 -49.67
N ALA A 153 12.67 -59.92 -49.47
CA ALA A 153 13.56 -59.28 -50.39
C ALA A 153 14.82 -58.87 -49.58
N ARG A 154 15.97 -59.43 -49.95
CA ARG A 154 17.27 -59.03 -49.40
C ARG A 154 17.29 -57.54 -49.22
N PRO A 155 17.46 -56.99 -48.02
CA PRO A 155 17.63 -55.56 -47.85
C PRO A 155 18.93 -55.17 -48.56
N ARG A 156 18.82 -54.52 -49.71
CA ARG A 156 19.85 -53.64 -50.20
C ARG A 156 20.15 -52.67 -49.05
N ALA A 157 21.42 -52.50 -48.73
CA ALA A 157 21.95 -51.54 -47.80
C ALA A 157 21.02 -50.27 -47.79
N THR A 158 20.39 -49.99 -46.66
CA THR A 158 19.46 -48.92 -46.57
C THR A 158 20.13 -47.63 -47.06
N THR A 159 19.44 -46.80 -47.77
CA THR A 159 19.86 -45.47 -48.31
C THR A 159 20.64 -44.60 -47.36
N LEU A 160 20.68 -44.94 -46.07
CA LEU A 160 21.35 -44.26 -44.96
C LEU A 160 22.77 -44.67 -44.75
N ASP A 161 23.12 -45.93 -44.89
CA ASP A 161 24.53 -46.37 -45.01
C ASP A 161 25.18 -45.81 -46.29
N LYS A 162 24.45 -45.55 -47.34
CA LYS A 162 24.89 -44.78 -48.49
C LYS A 162 25.18 -43.32 -48.13
N GLY A 163 24.42 -42.71 -47.25
CA GLY A 163 24.60 -41.32 -46.82
C GLY A 163 25.94 -41.07 -46.11
N PHE A 164 26.38 -42.02 -45.30
CA PHE A 164 27.70 -41.95 -44.64
C PHE A 164 28.82 -42.64 -45.43
N SER A 165 28.52 -43.60 -46.26
CA SER A 165 29.52 -44.26 -47.10
C SER A 165 29.94 -43.43 -48.33
N ASP A 166 29.07 -42.56 -48.83
CA ASP A 166 29.43 -41.62 -49.91
C ASP A 166 30.27 -40.43 -49.40
N MET A 167 30.46 -40.32 -48.06
CA MET A 167 31.33 -39.34 -47.43
C MET A 167 32.73 -39.85 -47.09
N THR A 168 33.10 -41.11 -47.42
CA THR A 168 34.49 -41.54 -47.35
C THR A 168 35.26 -40.79 -48.40
N LEU A 169 36.16 -39.93 -47.94
CA LEU A 169 37.05 -39.10 -48.72
C LEU A 169 37.74 -39.92 -49.80
N SER A 170 37.55 -39.55 -51.08
CA SER A 170 38.52 -39.90 -52.12
C SER A 170 39.82 -39.23 -51.74
N PRO A 171 40.99 -39.88 -51.98
CA PRO A 171 42.32 -39.34 -51.66
C PRO A 171 42.63 -37.99 -52.34
N SER A 172 41.76 -37.50 -53.22
CA SER A 172 41.95 -36.33 -54.05
C SER A 172 41.23 -35.06 -53.54
N GLY A 173 40.57 -35.10 -52.34
CA GLY A 173 40.04 -33.88 -51.69
C GLY A 173 38.91 -33.18 -52.40
N THR A 174 38.32 -33.68 -53.42
CA THR A 174 37.15 -33.14 -54.12
C THR A 174 35.90 -33.87 -53.66
N TRP A 175 34.95 -33.12 -53.07
CA TRP A 175 33.63 -33.60 -52.71
C TRP A 175 32.93 -34.09 -53.97
N ALA A 176 32.59 -35.37 -54.02
CA ALA A 176 31.96 -35.94 -55.23
C ALA A 176 30.62 -35.24 -55.50
N THR A 177 30.37 -34.94 -56.75
CA THR A 177 29.25 -34.22 -57.36
C THR A 177 27.86 -34.85 -57.14
N SER A 178 27.67 -35.79 -56.21
CA SER A 178 26.41 -36.53 -55.96
C SER A 178 25.68 -36.20 -54.68
N ASN A 179 26.07 -35.12 -53.96
CA ASN A 179 25.31 -34.71 -52.78
C ASN A 179 24.04 -33.94 -53.20
N PRO A 180 22.84 -34.45 -52.91
CA PRO A 180 21.59 -33.79 -53.32
C PRO A 180 21.42 -32.37 -52.74
N TYR A 181 22.06 -32.05 -51.59
CA TYR A 181 21.99 -30.71 -50.99
C TYR A 181 22.95 -29.72 -51.66
N LEU A 182 23.97 -30.15 -52.38
CA LEU A 182 24.74 -29.27 -53.25
C LEU A 182 24.04 -29.02 -54.59
N ALA A 183 23.16 -29.93 -55.03
CA ALA A 183 22.35 -29.74 -56.20
C ALA A 183 21.13 -28.83 -55.92
N ASN A 184 20.53 -28.93 -54.72
CA ASN A 184 19.44 -28.08 -54.25
C ASN A 184 19.82 -27.38 -52.93
N PRO A 185 20.53 -26.25 -52.97
CA PRO A 185 21.03 -25.56 -51.79
C PRO A 185 19.92 -25.09 -50.82
N GLN A 186 18.72 -24.82 -51.33
CA GLN A 186 17.58 -24.40 -50.52
C GLN A 186 17.14 -25.44 -49.48
N ASP A 187 17.34 -26.73 -49.73
CA ASP A 187 16.98 -27.79 -48.80
C ASP A 187 17.93 -27.87 -47.59
N ALA A 188 19.18 -27.40 -47.74
CA ALA A 188 20.16 -27.34 -46.67
C ALA A 188 19.88 -26.17 -45.68
N VAL A 189 19.38 -25.03 -46.20
CA VAL A 189 19.11 -23.81 -45.42
C VAL A 189 18.10 -24.04 -44.27
N ASN A 190 17.21 -25.03 -44.40
CA ASN A 190 16.17 -25.30 -43.39
C ASN A 190 16.25 -26.71 -42.80
N VAL A 191 17.43 -27.33 -42.82
CA VAL A 191 17.58 -28.74 -42.43
C VAL A 191 17.30 -28.97 -40.97
N LEU A 192 17.72 -28.04 -40.07
CA LEU A 192 17.52 -28.17 -38.63
C LEU A 192 16.04 -28.03 -38.23
N ALA A 193 15.27 -27.20 -38.91
CA ALA A 193 13.83 -27.04 -38.67
C ALA A 193 12.99 -28.26 -39.09
N LYS A 194 13.53 -29.09 -40.03
CA LYS A 194 12.86 -30.29 -40.54
C LYS A 194 13.12 -31.55 -39.70
N VAL A 195 13.97 -31.46 -38.66
CA VAL A 195 14.35 -32.60 -37.80
C VAL A 195 13.15 -33.02 -36.96
N ARG A 196 12.97 -34.33 -36.83
CA ARG A 196 11.90 -34.92 -36.02
C ARG A 196 12.48 -35.72 -34.87
N SER A 197 11.95 -35.50 -33.69
CA SER A 197 12.34 -36.26 -32.49
C SER A 197 11.60 -37.60 -32.48
N ILE A 198 12.24 -38.65 -32.97
CA ILE A 198 11.68 -40.01 -33.00
C ILE A 198 12.71 -40.98 -32.41
N ARG A 199 12.37 -41.65 -31.29
CA ARG A 199 13.21 -42.68 -30.67
C ARG A 199 13.45 -43.84 -31.64
N GLY A 200 14.69 -44.35 -31.72
CA GLY A 200 15.10 -45.37 -32.70
C GLY A 200 15.46 -44.83 -34.08
N MET A 201 15.21 -43.53 -34.36
CA MET A 201 15.52 -42.88 -35.61
C MET A 201 16.51 -41.71 -35.50
N ALA A 202 17.03 -41.40 -34.28
CA ALA A 202 17.92 -40.27 -34.04
C ALA A 202 19.17 -40.30 -34.92
N ARG A 203 19.74 -41.49 -35.18
CA ARG A 203 20.84 -41.67 -36.12
C ARG A 203 20.47 -41.18 -37.51
N GLN A 204 19.29 -41.52 -38.01
CA GLN A 204 18.86 -41.14 -39.35
C GLN A 204 18.64 -39.64 -39.47
N GLU A 205 18.03 -39.03 -38.44
CA GLU A 205 17.81 -37.58 -38.39
C GLU A 205 19.15 -36.83 -38.30
N TYR A 206 20.06 -37.26 -37.44
CA TYR A 206 21.43 -36.71 -37.40
C TYR A 206 22.17 -36.88 -38.73
N GLY A 207 22.01 -38.04 -39.40
CA GLY A 207 22.59 -38.30 -40.71
C GLY A 207 22.12 -37.34 -41.82
N LYS A 208 20.85 -36.90 -41.77
CA LYS A 208 20.33 -35.85 -42.67
C LYS A 208 21.03 -34.53 -42.43
N ILE A 209 21.17 -34.12 -41.18
CA ILE A 209 21.84 -32.87 -40.77
C ILE A 209 23.31 -32.94 -41.20
N TYR A 210 24.00 -34.04 -40.86
CA TYR A 210 25.41 -34.21 -41.18
C TYR A 210 25.66 -34.14 -42.68
N ARG A 211 24.86 -34.80 -43.50
CA ARG A 211 24.95 -34.75 -44.95
C ARG A 211 24.78 -33.34 -45.51
N ALA A 212 23.89 -32.57 -44.93
CA ALA A 212 23.62 -31.21 -45.39
C ALA A 212 24.69 -30.21 -44.97
N LEU A 213 25.17 -30.27 -43.72
CA LEU A 213 25.99 -29.21 -43.10
C LEU A 213 27.49 -29.53 -43.04
N ALA A 214 27.88 -30.82 -42.89
CA ALA A 214 29.28 -31.22 -42.76
C ALA A 214 30.18 -30.79 -43.95
N PRO A 215 29.76 -30.86 -45.22
CA PRO A 215 30.55 -30.39 -46.34
C PRO A 215 30.95 -28.93 -46.19
N PHE A 216 30.05 -28.07 -45.78
CA PHE A 216 30.29 -26.63 -45.56
C PHE A 216 31.13 -26.38 -44.30
N TYR A 217 30.90 -27.15 -43.22
CA TYR A 217 31.62 -27.02 -41.96
C TYR A 217 33.12 -27.38 -42.09
N PHE A 218 33.43 -28.52 -42.69
CA PHE A 218 34.81 -28.95 -42.87
C PHE A 218 35.56 -28.24 -44.03
N ASP A 219 34.82 -27.60 -44.93
CA ASP A 219 35.42 -26.75 -45.96
C ASP A 219 35.96 -25.45 -45.36
N LEU A 220 35.28 -24.89 -44.34
CA LEU A 220 35.75 -23.72 -43.61
C LEU A 220 37.15 -23.91 -42.98
N GLU A 221 37.45 -25.13 -42.47
CA GLU A 221 38.77 -25.45 -41.91
C GLU A 221 39.91 -25.36 -42.96
N ARG A 222 39.62 -25.77 -44.20
CA ARG A 222 40.58 -25.82 -45.29
C ARG A 222 40.79 -24.48 -45.99
N SER A 223 39.86 -23.58 -45.84
CA SER A 223 39.89 -22.31 -46.56
C SER A 223 40.99 -21.39 -46.06
N ARG A 224 41.75 -20.78 -46.98
CA ARG A 224 42.82 -19.81 -46.67
C ARG A 224 42.38 -18.35 -46.75
N SER A 225 41.30 -18.06 -47.48
CA SER A 225 40.75 -16.74 -47.70
C SER A 225 39.26 -16.73 -47.35
N HIS A 226 38.70 -15.54 -47.02
CA HIS A 226 37.29 -15.34 -46.67
C HIS A 226 36.32 -15.64 -47.83
N THR A 227 36.82 -15.58 -49.09
CA THR A 227 36.05 -15.82 -50.33
C THR A 227 36.14 -17.24 -50.82
N ASP A 228 37.07 -18.05 -50.28
CA ASP A 228 37.32 -19.42 -50.72
C ASP A 228 36.24 -20.43 -50.32
N PRO A 229 35.54 -20.31 -49.15
CA PRO A 229 34.59 -21.34 -48.76
C PRO A 229 33.50 -21.58 -49.79
N ILE A 230 33.16 -22.88 -49.96
CA ILE A 230 32.09 -23.35 -50.85
C ILE A 230 30.77 -22.68 -50.51
N LEU A 231 30.56 -22.35 -49.22
CA LEU A 231 29.37 -21.66 -48.71
C LEU A 231 29.09 -20.35 -49.48
N PHE A 232 30.08 -19.44 -49.58
CA PHE A 232 29.92 -18.15 -50.23
C PHE A 232 29.84 -18.22 -51.75
N ARG A 233 30.32 -19.29 -52.32
CA ARG A 233 30.18 -19.58 -53.76
C ARG A 233 28.82 -20.16 -54.13
N THR A 234 28.26 -21.00 -53.25
CA THR A 234 26.96 -21.65 -53.44
C THR A 234 25.78 -20.71 -53.19
N TYR A 235 25.86 -19.97 -52.09
CA TYR A 235 24.82 -19.01 -51.74
C TYR A 235 25.28 -17.59 -52.08
N ARG A 236 24.54 -16.91 -52.96
CA ARG A 236 24.86 -15.54 -53.39
C ARG A 236 24.10 -14.50 -52.59
N ASP A 237 23.03 -14.90 -51.97
CA ASP A 237 22.19 -14.02 -51.15
C ASP A 237 22.73 -13.99 -49.72
N PRO A 238 23.02 -12.79 -49.16
CA PRO A 238 23.53 -12.63 -47.79
C PRO A 238 22.61 -13.24 -46.72
N GLU A 239 21.30 -13.24 -46.91
CA GLU A 239 20.34 -13.82 -45.96
C GLU A 239 20.54 -15.35 -45.84
N GLN A 240 20.68 -16.04 -46.98
CA GLN A 240 20.96 -17.49 -47.01
C GLN A 240 22.33 -17.81 -46.46
N GLN A 241 23.33 -16.94 -46.69
CA GLN A 241 24.67 -17.08 -46.08
C GLN A 241 24.59 -16.98 -44.57
N ALA A 242 23.86 -16.00 -44.03
CA ALA A 242 23.63 -15.82 -42.59
C ALA A 242 22.92 -17.04 -41.96
N GLN A 243 21.84 -17.49 -42.61
CA GLN A 243 21.09 -18.67 -42.15
C GLN A 243 21.96 -19.92 -42.10
N MET A 244 22.81 -20.11 -43.11
CA MET A 244 23.74 -21.24 -43.15
C MET A 244 24.81 -21.12 -42.08
N LEU A 245 25.42 -19.94 -41.89
CA LEU A 245 26.40 -19.71 -40.81
C LEU A 245 25.78 -19.96 -39.43
N ALA A 246 24.57 -19.48 -39.20
CA ALA A 246 23.84 -19.75 -37.96
C ALA A 246 23.60 -21.27 -37.75
N GLN A 247 23.21 -22.02 -38.81
CA GLN A 247 23.07 -23.47 -38.72
C GLN A 247 24.38 -24.17 -38.48
N LEU A 248 25.48 -23.72 -39.12
CA LEU A 248 26.82 -24.27 -38.89
C LEU A 248 27.29 -24.05 -37.45
N LYS A 249 26.94 -22.91 -36.82
CA LYS A 249 27.21 -22.63 -35.40
C LYS A 249 26.47 -23.57 -34.48
N ILE A 250 25.21 -23.89 -34.80
CA ILE A 250 24.45 -24.90 -34.09
C ILE A 250 25.03 -26.30 -34.29
N PHE A 251 25.43 -26.63 -35.54
CA PHE A 251 26.03 -27.92 -35.90
C PHE A 251 27.39 -28.16 -35.21
N ALA A 252 28.21 -27.11 -35.06
CA ALA A 252 29.51 -27.18 -34.39
C ALA A 252 29.39 -27.71 -32.95
N LYS A 253 28.27 -27.42 -32.24
CA LYS A 253 28.00 -27.95 -30.90
C LYS A 253 27.86 -29.48 -30.83
N SER A 254 27.72 -30.17 -31.99
CA SER A 254 27.66 -31.62 -32.07
C SER A 254 29.00 -32.24 -32.45
N ASP A 255 30.04 -31.45 -32.75
CA ASP A 255 31.36 -31.88 -33.06
C ASP A 255 32.20 -32.09 -31.81
N PHE A 256 32.50 -33.36 -31.47
CA PHE A 256 33.34 -33.72 -30.33
C PHE A 256 34.68 -34.30 -30.79
N ALA A 257 34.92 -34.37 -32.12
CA ALA A 257 36.09 -34.96 -32.69
C ALA A 257 37.38 -34.15 -32.41
N GLN A 258 38.52 -34.81 -32.42
CA GLN A 258 39.80 -34.15 -32.20
C GLN A 258 39.94 -32.91 -33.08
N GLY A 259 40.39 -31.77 -32.53
CA GLY A 259 40.53 -30.51 -33.25
C GLY A 259 39.24 -29.68 -33.37
N TRP A 260 38.16 -30.05 -32.69
CA TRP A 260 36.88 -29.34 -32.75
C TRP A 260 37.00 -27.85 -32.37
N HIS A 261 37.82 -27.51 -31.35
CA HIS A 261 38.06 -26.12 -30.95
C HIS A 261 38.62 -25.25 -32.09
N GLN A 262 39.58 -25.79 -32.88
CA GLN A 262 40.15 -25.04 -34.00
C GLN A 262 39.12 -24.80 -35.10
N ARG A 263 38.21 -25.76 -35.30
CA ARG A 263 37.14 -25.64 -36.30
C ARG A 263 36.08 -24.63 -35.84
N GLU A 264 35.74 -24.66 -34.57
CA GLU A 264 34.81 -23.70 -33.97
C GLU A 264 35.38 -22.27 -34.00
N GLU A 265 36.63 -22.07 -33.57
CA GLU A 265 37.35 -20.78 -33.64
C GLU A 265 37.39 -20.20 -35.05
N LYS A 266 37.62 -21.07 -36.04
CA LYS A 266 37.63 -20.64 -37.44
C LYS A 266 36.27 -20.30 -37.98
N LEU A 267 35.21 -21.01 -37.56
CA LEU A 267 33.83 -20.69 -37.88
C LEU A 267 33.44 -19.34 -37.24
N ASP A 268 33.81 -19.12 -35.98
CA ASP A 268 33.53 -17.87 -35.29
C ASP A 268 34.28 -16.68 -35.92
N THR A 269 35.55 -16.90 -36.34
CA THR A 269 36.29 -15.88 -37.08
C THR A 269 35.62 -15.53 -38.42
N MET A 270 35.20 -16.52 -39.19
CA MET A 270 34.54 -16.32 -40.49
C MET A 270 33.15 -15.65 -40.29
N THR A 271 32.41 -16.05 -39.24
CA THR A 271 31.13 -15.44 -38.89
C THR A 271 31.33 -13.97 -38.49
N GLY A 272 32.33 -13.65 -37.68
CA GLY A 272 32.66 -12.28 -37.32
C GLY A 272 33.08 -11.39 -38.50
N ILE A 273 33.83 -11.93 -39.47
CA ILE A 273 34.16 -11.20 -40.69
C ILE A 273 32.92 -10.90 -41.52
N PHE A 274 32.04 -11.90 -41.67
CA PHE A 274 30.76 -11.73 -42.37
C PHE A 274 29.86 -10.74 -41.66
N GLU A 275 29.73 -10.87 -40.35
CA GLU A 275 28.94 -9.95 -39.50
C GLU A 275 29.42 -8.51 -39.65
N ASN A 276 30.71 -8.26 -39.55
CA ASN A 276 31.29 -6.91 -39.70
C ASN A 276 31.08 -6.35 -41.12
N ALA A 277 31.11 -7.16 -42.14
CA ALA A 277 30.83 -6.71 -43.53
C ALA A 277 29.36 -6.32 -43.68
N VAL A 278 28.44 -7.12 -43.16
CA VAL A 278 26.98 -6.84 -43.20
C VAL A 278 26.63 -5.64 -42.32
N LEU A 279 27.26 -5.50 -41.15
CA LEU A 279 27.09 -4.37 -40.25
C LEU A 279 27.46 -3.03 -40.92
N ARG A 280 28.57 -3.00 -41.67
CA ARG A 280 28.98 -1.79 -42.44
C ARG A 280 27.92 -1.38 -43.46
N GLU A 281 27.35 -2.36 -44.19
CA GLU A 281 26.25 -2.08 -45.13
C GLU A 281 24.99 -1.59 -44.44
N PHE A 282 24.68 -2.11 -43.24
CA PHE A 282 23.60 -1.64 -42.40
C PHE A 282 23.85 -0.20 -41.92
N GLU A 283 25.05 0.11 -41.43
CA GLU A 283 25.48 1.44 -40.99
C GLU A 283 25.42 2.47 -42.12
N GLN A 284 25.81 2.06 -43.31
CA GLN A 284 25.71 2.89 -44.51
C GLN A 284 24.23 3.17 -44.83
N GLY A 285 23.36 2.15 -44.74
CA GLY A 285 21.91 2.32 -44.91
C GLY A 285 21.32 3.27 -43.86
N CYS A 286 21.83 3.23 -42.61
CA CYS A 286 21.45 4.16 -41.54
C CYS A 286 21.84 5.60 -41.87
N ALA A 287 23.06 5.84 -42.35
CA ALA A 287 23.56 7.15 -42.75
C ALA A 287 22.78 7.74 -43.96
N GLU A 288 22.40 6.88 -44.92
CA GLU A 288 21.60 7.26 -46.08
C GLU A 288 20.09 7.32 -45.81
N LYS A 289 19.63 6.89 -44.58
CA LYS A 289 18.19 6.78 -44.17
C LYS A 289 17.35 5.89 -45.10
N ASP A 290 18.01 4.85 -45.70
CA ASP A 290 17.32 3.89 -46.53
C ASP A 290 16.68 2.76 -45.70
N TYR A 291 15.54 3.06 -45.10
CA TYR A 291 14.83 2.17 -44.18
C TYR A 291 14.26 0.91 -44.88
N ASP A 292 13.73 1.04 -46.09
CA ASP A 292 13.02 -0.05 -46.78
C ASP A 292 13.96 -0.89 -47.64
N GLY A 293 15.11 -0.35 -48.05
CA GLY A 293 16.10 -1.03 -48.88
C GLY A 293 17.21 -1.70 -48.07
N ARG A 294 18.30 -0.97 -47.84
CA ARG A 294 19.52 -1.52 -47.20
C ARG A 294 19.30 -1.91 -45.73
N MET A 295 18.74 -0.99 -44.94
CA MET A 295 18.58 -1.27 -43.51
C MET A 295 17.75 -2.52 -43.26
N LYS A 296 16.58 -2.62 -43.87
CA LYS A 296 15.67 -3.77 -43.74
C LYS A 296 16.35 -5.09 -44.15
N ARG A 297 17.00 -5.07 -45.32
CA ARG A 297 17.68 -6.27 -45.83
C ARG A 297 18.78 -6.75 -44.91
N PHE A 298 19.70 -5.86 -44.52
CA PHE A 298 20.82 -6.22 -43.72
C PHE A 298 20.50 -6.45 -42.25
N ALA A 299 19.45 -5.79 -41.68
CA ALA A 299 18.88 -6.11 -40.39
C ALA A 299 18.34 -7.56 -40.35
N THR A 300 17.61 -7.96 -41.41
CA THR A 300 17.10 -9.34 -41.52
C THR A 300 18.25 -10.35 -41.56
N VAL A 301 19.34 -10.03 -42.29
CA VAL A 301 20.56 -10.86 -42.39
C VAL A 301 21.23 -11.02 -41.01
N LEU A 302 21.42 -9.92 -40.26
CA LEU A 302 22.06 -9.94 -38.95
C LEU A 302 21.20 -10.65 -37.89
N VAL A 303 19.88 -10.45 -37.96
CA VAL A 303 18.95 -11.15 -37.08
C VAL A 303 18.97 -12.66 -37.36
N ALA A 304 19.03 -13.07 -38.60
CA ALA A 304 19.15 -14.47 -38.97
C ALA A 304 20.49 -15.11 -38.56
N LEU A 305 21.59 -14.31 -38.48
CA LEU A 305 22.92 -14.77 -38.12
C LEU A 305 23.06 -15.10 -36.64
N ASN A 306 22.71 -14.12 -35.76
CA ASN A 306 22.95 -14.19 -34.31
C ASN A 306 21.93 -13.45 -33.46
N GLY A 307 20.72 -13.20 -33.97
CA GLY A 307 19.69 -12.45 -33.30
C GLY A 307 19.81 -10.93 -33.43
N GLY A 308 20.81 -10.43 -34.16
CA GLY A 308 20.93 -9.03 -34.54
C GLY A 308 21.50 -8.08 -33.49
N SER A 309 22.17 -8.59 -32.42
CA SER A 309 22.71 -7.74 -31.35
C SER A 309 23.62 -6.63 -31.87
N ALA A 310 24.51 -6.91 -32.78
CA ALA A 310 25.47 -5.92 -33.35
C ALA A 310 24.75 -4.79 -34.11
N CYS A 311 23.72 -5.11 -34.90
CA CYS A 311 22.96 -4.04 -35.59
C CYS A 311 22.05 -3.24 -34.65
N LEU A 312 21.56 -3.86 -33.58
CA LEU A 312 20.80 -3.17 -32.55
C LEU A 312 21.69 -2.18 -31.80
N ASP A 313 22.87 -2.63 -31.36
CA ASP A 313 23.84 -1.76 -30.68
C ASP A 313 24.28 -0.60 -31.58
N SER A 314 24.56 -0.84 -32.86
CA SER A 314 24.91 0.19 -33.83
C SER A 314 23.73 1.16 -34.08
N PHE A 315 22.50 0.65 -34.25
CA PHE A 315 21.30 1.46 -34.44
C PHE A 315 21.04 2.38 -33.25
N ILE A 316 21.13 1.85 -32.03
CA ILE A 316 20.89 2.59 -30.78
C ILE A 316 22.00 3.65 -30.58
N HIS A 317 23.27 3.24 -30.70
CA HIS A 317 24.40 4.15 -30.42
C HIS A 317 24.48 5.35 -31.38
N ASN A 318 24.15 5.15 -32.64
CA ASN A 318 24.14 6.21 -33.67
C ASN A 318 22.82 6.97 -33.76
N HIS A 319 21.87 6.67 -32.86
CA HIS A 319 20.55 7.29 -32.90
C HIS A 319 20.60 8.77 -32.49
N PRO A 320 19.85 9.68 -33.17
CA PRO A 320 19.82 11.10 -32.83
C PRO A 320 19.40 11.40 -31.38
N LEU A 321 18.51 10.60 -30.80
CA LEU A 321 18.09 10.72 -29.39
C LEU A 321 19.25 10.48 -28.39
N MET A 322 20.28 9.69 -28.80
CA MET A 322 21.43 9.42 -27.96
C MET A 322 22.51 10.48 -28.14
N LEU A 323 22.71 10.98 -29.39
CA LEU A 323 23.75 11.92 -29.76
C LEU A 323 23.40 13.38 -29.44
N GLU A 324 22.11 13.75 -29.53
CA GLU A 324 21.63 15.14 -29.45
C GLU A 324 20.66 15.33 -28.27
N LYS A 325 20.98 14.74 -27.11
CA LYS A 325 20.16 14.78 -25.89
C LYS A 325 19.74 16.20 -25.49
N GLU A 326 20.65 17.18 -25.63
CA GLU A 326 20.44 18.58 -25.27
C GLU A 326 19.29 19.25 -26.04
N LYS A 327 18.96 18.75 -27.23
CA LYS A 327 17.84 19.29 -28.03
C LYS A 327 16.45 18.95 -27.48
N LEU A 328 16.35 17.90 -26.65
CA LEU A 328 15.07 17.47 -26.07
C LEU A 328 14.63 18.40 -24.93
N GLY A 329 15.55 19.04 -24.22
CA GLY A 329 15.24 19.99 -23.15
C GLY A 329 16.36 20.08 -22.12
N ASN A 330 16.43 21.24 -21.45
CA ASN A 330 17.37 21.48 -20.36
C ASN A 330 16.66 21.26 -19.02
N PRO A 331 17.11 20.33 -18.13
CA PRO A 331 16.51 20.12 -16.81
C PRO A 331 16.47 21.36 -15.94
N THR A 332 17.50 22.23 -16.02
CA THR A 332 17.60 23.46 -15.24
C THR A 332 16.51 24.50 -15.57
N ALA A 333 15.87 24.40 -16.75
CA ALA A 333 14.79 25.29 -17.14
C ALA A 333 13.54 25.15 -16.25
N CYS A 334 13.40 24.05 -15.52
CA CYS A 334 12.33 23.82 -14.56
C CYS A 334 12.47 24.68 -13.30
N LEU A 335 13.69 25.13 -13.00
CA LEU A 335 14.05 25.95 -11.84
C LEU A 335 14.23 27.41 -12.29
N ARG A 336 13.20 28.24 -12.12
CA ARG A 336 13.27 29.65 -12.53
C ARG A 336 14.08 30.48 -11.51
N PRO A 337 15.14 31.21 -11.93
CA PRO A 337 15.92 32.05 -11.02
C PRO A 337 15.18 33.29 -10.50
N GLU A 338 14.04 33.65 -11.09
CA GLU A 338 13.34 34.92 -10.77
C GLU A 338 12.44 34.83 -9.51
N SER A 339 12.16 33.63 -8.99
CA SER A 339 11.39 33.45 -7.75
C SER A 339 11.92 32.24 -7.00
N ILE A 340 12.54 32.50 -5.85
CA ILE A 340 13.32 31.54 -5.02
C ILE A 340 12.56 30.23 -4.64
N ASN A 341 11.29 30.07 -4.97
CA ASN A 341 10.47 28.90 -4.59
C ASN A 341 9.45 28.44 -5.66
N GLN A 342 9.60 28.80 -6.92
CA GLN A 342 8.66 28.36 -7.97
C GLN A 342 9.28 27.32 -8.90
N LEU A 343 8.91 26.07 -8.70
CA LEU A 343 9.11 24.99 -9.65
C LEU A 343 8.05 25.10 -10.78
N SER A 344 8.49 25.11 -12.03
CA SER A 344 7.63 24.95 -13.19
C SER A 344 7.89 23.61 -13.86
N LEU A 345 6.92 22.75 -13.90
CA LEU A 345 7.03 21.42 -14.54
C LEU A 345 6.67 21.46 -16.05
N GLU A 346 6.41 22.64 -16.63
CA GLU A 346 6.14 22.76 -18.08
C GLU A 346 7.32 22.33 -18.96
N PRO A 347 8.57 22.75 -18.68
CA PRO A 347 9.71 22.32 -19.51
C PRO A 347 9.92 20.81 -19.49
N SER A 348 9.73 20.16 -18.34
CA SER A 348 9.82 18.70 -18.23
C SER A 348 8.65 18.00 -18.95
N HIS A 349 7.47 18.57 -18.89
CA HIS A 349 6.32 18.03 -19.64
C HIS A 349 6.57 18.09 -21.14
N ASP A 350 7.18 19.17 -21.63
CA ASP A 350 7.56 19.31 -23.04
C ASP A 350 8.66 18.31 -23.43
N PHE A 351 9.63 18.08 -22.53
CA PHE A 351 10.65 17.03 -22.68
C PHE A 351 10.04 15.64 -22.83
N PHE A 352 9.19 15.21 -21.90
CA PHE A 352 8.58 13.88 -21.95
C PHE A 352 7.62 13.72 -23.12
N ARG A 353 6.88 14.76 -23.49
CA ARG A 353 6.00 14.76 -24.64
C ARG A 353 6.79 14.69 -25.96
N GLY A 354 7.88 15.44 -26.05
CA GLY A 354 8.79 15.40 -27.19
C GLY A 354 9.42 14.01 -27.35
N LEU A 355 9.88 13.44 -26.25
CA LEU A 355 10.43 12.08 -26.19
C LEU A 355 9.39 11.02 -26.59
N ALA A 356 8.15 11.12 -26.09
CA ALA A 356 7.06 10.22 -26.47
C ALA A 356 6.77 10.27 -27.97
N THR A 357 6.76 11.47 -28.56
CA THR A 357 6.54 11.66 -30.00
C THR A 357 7.67 11.03 -30.81
N ALA A 358 8.91 11.29 -30.41
CA ALA A 358 10.09 10.74 -31.07
C ALA A 358 10.12 9.20 -30.98
N LEU A 359 9.85 8.62 -29.80
CA LEU A 359 9.81 7.17 -29.62
C LEU A 359 8.70 6.50 -30.43
N ASN A 360 7.53 7.12 -30.54
CA ASN A 360 6.43 6.60 -31.37
C ASN A 360 6.69 6.74 -32.88
N GLU A 361 7.48 7.72 -33.30
CA GLU A 361 7.95 7.82 -34.68
C GLU A 361 9.00 6.74 -34.97
N GLU A 362 9.92 6.52 -34.03
CA GLU A 362 10.93 5.44 -34.14
C GLU A 362 10.29 4.05 -34.12
N ALA A 363 9.23 3.82 -33.36
CA ALA A 363 8.46 2.57 -33.39
C ALA A 363 7.99 2.22 -34.81
N LYS A 364 7.60 3.22 -35.60
CA LYS A 364 7.20 3.03 -36.99
C LYS A 364 8.39 2.69 -37.90
N ILE A 365 9.56 3.27 -37.62
CA ILE A 365 10.80 2.97 -38.38
C ILE A 365 11.29 1.57 -38.01
N ILE A 366 11.28 1.20 -36.74
CA ILE A 366 11.60 -0.14 -36.25
C ILE A 366 10.73 -1.20 -36.95
N ASP A 367 9.42 -0.97 -37.07
CA ASP A 367 8.48 -1.87 -37.75
C ASP A 367 8.74 -2.03 -39.26
N ARG A 368 9.43 -1.08 -39.87
CA ARG A 368 9.81 -1.12 -41.29
C ARG A 368 11.15 -1.83 -41.50
N VAL A 369 12.09 -1.64 -40.58
CA VAL A 369 13.49 -2.11 -40.69
C VAL A 369 13.68 -3.52 -40.16
N PHE A 370 13.16 -3.77 -38.94
CA PHE A 370 13.45 -5.03 -38.24
C PHE A 370 12.33 -6.08 -38.42
N PRO A 371 12.69 -7.37 -38.48
CA PRO A 371 11.69 -8.43 -38.51
C PRO A 371 10.98 -8.59 -37.16
N PRO A 372 9.72 -9.04 -37.14
CA PRO A 372 8.93 -9.16 -35.91
C PRO A 372 9.39 -10.25 -34.94
N SER A 373 10.48 -10.96 -35.28
CA SER A 373 11.07 -11.98 -34.40
C SER A 373 11.92 -11.41 -33.26
N VAL A 374 12.22 -10.11 -33.28
CA VAL A 374 13.06 -9.44 -32.28
C VAL A 374 12.31 -8.24 -31.71
N ASP A 375 12.27 -8.13 -30.40
CA ASP A 375 11.69 -6.98 -29.70
C ASP A 375 12.72 -5.85 -29.58
N VAL A 376 12.88 -5.10 -30.65
CA VAL A 376 13.85 -4.00 -30.75
C VAL A 376 13.42 -2.82 -29.89
N MET A 377 12.10 -2.56 -29.82
CA MET A 377 11.57 -1.41 -29.09
C MET A 377 11.86 -1.51 -27.59
N GLN A 378 11.80 -2.71 -27.01
CA GLN A 378 12.14 -2.92 -25.61
C GLN A 378 13.59 -2.55 -25.33
N ILE A 379 14.54 -3.08 -26.14
CA ILE A 379 15.99 -2.84 -25.98
C ILE A 379 16.32 -1.36 -26.18
N PHE A 380 15.68 -0.72 -27.17
CA PHE A 380 15.84 0.70 -27.44
C PHE A 380 15.32 1.55 -26.27
N LEU A 381 14.13 1.22 -25.74
CA LEU A 381 13.56 1.92 -24.59
C LEU A 381 14.42 1.75 -23.33
N GLU A 382 14.99 0.57 -23.09
CA GLU A 382 15.94 0.36 -21.97
C GLU A 382 17.13 1.31 -22.05
N ARG A 383 17.71 1.46 -23.26
CA ARG A 383 18.83 2.40 -23.46
C ARG A 383 18.41 3.86 -23.33
N VAL A 384 17.26 4.25 -23.90
CA VAL A 384 16.75 5.62 -23.75
C VAL A 384 16.45 5.92 -22.29
N ALA A 385 15.92 4.96 -21.55
CA ALA A 385 15.68 5.11 -20.11
C ALA A 385 16.98 5.34 -19.32
N ASP A 386 18.00 4.51 -19.58
CA ASP A 386 19.27 4.58 -18.84
C ASP A 386 20.11 5.82 -19.24
N ASP A 387 20.19 6.17 -20.54
CA ASP A 387 21.12 7.19 -21.04
C ASP A 387 20.48 8.58 -21.21
N VAL A 388 19.16 8.68 -21.39
CA VAL A 388 18.47 9.97 -21.62
C VAL A 388 17.59 10.34 -20.45
N VAL A 389 16.68 9.43 -20.04
CA VAL A 389 15.71 9.73 -18.97
C VAL A 389 16.41 9.80 -17.61
N ALA A 390 17.25 8.82 -17.28
CA ALA A 390 17.95 8.78 -15.99
C ALA A 390 18.90 9.98 -15.81
N GLU A 391 19.61 10.38 -16.87
CA GLU A 391 20.50 11.56 -16.83
C GLU A 391 19.70 12.85 -16.63
N TYR A 392 18.57 13.02 -17.34
CA TYR A 392 17.69 14.18 -17.21
C TYR A 392 17.13 14.30 -15.80
N ILE A 393 16.58 13.21 -15.25
CA ILE A 393 15.95 13.23 -13.91
C ILE A 393 17.00 13.43 -12.82
N THR A 394 18.18 12.80 -12.90
CA THR A 394 19.24 12.95 -11.91
C THR A 394 19.72 14.40 -11.86
N SER A 395 20.02 15.02 -13.02
CA SER A 395 20.43 16.42 -13.06
C SER A 395 19.38 17.37 -12.47
N LEU A 396 18.09 17.12 -12.78
CA LEU A 396 17.01 17.94 -12.25
C LEU A 396 16.85 17.78 -10.73
N PHE A 397 16.96 16.54 -10.23
CA PHE A 397 16.77 16.26 -8.82
C PHE A 397 17.90 16.80 -7.97
N ASP A 398 19.16 16.70 -8.44
CA ASP A 398 20.31 17.25 -7.75
C ASP A 398 20.20 18.78 -7.64
N GLU A 399 19.89 19.47 -8.74
CA GLU A 399 19.70 20.92 -8.70
C GLU A 399 18.48 21.34 -7.88
N ALA A 400 17.36 20.58 -7.95
CA ALA A 400 16.18 20.90 -7.14
C ALA A 400 16.46 20.73 -5.64
N HIS A 401 17.26 19.75 -5.26
CA HIS A 401 17.68 19.51 -3.88
C HIS A 401 18.58 20.64 -3.36
N ASP A 402 19.49 21.14 -4.19
CA ASP A 402 20.38 22.26 -3.85
C ASP A 402 19.59 23.56 -3.61
N VAL A 403 18.45 23.75 -4.29
CA VAL A 403 17.58 24.91 -4.08
C VAL A 403 16.81 24.78 -2.76
N ASN A 404 16.01 23.74 -2.59
CA ASN A 404 15.21 23.52 -1.39
C ASN A 404 14.59 22.12 -1.40
N VAL A 405 14.50 21.46 -0.24
CA VAL A 405 13.84 20.16 -0.06
C VAL A 405 12.38 20.17 -0.56
N GLU A 406 11.61 21.24 -0.34
CA GLU A 406 10.23 21.34 -0.81
C GLU A 406 10.14 21.34 -2.35
N VAL A 407 11.06 22.01 -3.02
CA VAL A 407 11.18 22.04 -4.48
C VAL A 407 11.56 20.66 -5.00
N TYR A 408 12.52 20.01 -4.36
CA TYR A 408 12.94 18.64 -4.67
C TYR A 408 11.76 17.65 -4.59
N LEU A 409 11.04 17.64 -3.48
CA LEU A 409 9.90 16.72 -3.26
C LEU A 409 8.80 16.91 -4.31
N LYS A 410 8.52 18.16 -4.70
CA LYS A 410 7.55 18.46 -5.76
C LYS A 410 8.07 18.07 -7.14
N ALA A 411 9.38 18.26 -7.40
CA ALA A 411 10.00 17.89 -8.67
C ALA A 411 9.94 16.37 -8.85
N VAL A 412 10.42 15.59 -7.88
CA VAL A 412 10.45 14.12 -7.96
C VAL A 412 9.07 13.54 -8.19
N ALA A 413 8.08 13.95 -7.38
CA ALA A 413 6.71 13.46 -7.51
C ALA A 413 6.03 13.88 -8.83
N GLY A 414 6.29 15.09 -9.32
CA GLY A 414 5.73 15.58 -10.57
C GLY A 414 6.36 14.95 -11.80
N ILE A 415 7.68 14.77 -11.80
CA ILE A 415 8.42 14.11 -12.89
C ILE A 415 8.06 12.63 -12.97
N PHE A 416 7.90 11.96 -11.84
CA PHE A 416 7.45 10.57 -11.82
C PHE A 416 6.11 10.39 -12.54
N GLU A 417 5.15 11.27 -12.30
CA GLU A 417 3.84 11.22 -12.98
C GLU A 417 3.97 11.42 -14.50
N GLN A 418 4.83 12.38 -14.93
CA GLN A 418 5.08 12.64 -16.34
C GLN A 418 5.79 11.47 -17.03
N ALA A 419 6.76 10.85 -16.34
CA ALA A 419 7.48 9.67 -16.83
C ALA A 419 6.55 8.46 -16.96
N MET A 420 5.63 8.26 -16.03
CA MET A 420 4.61 7.21 -16.15
C MET A 420 3.65 7.46 -17.32
N GLN A 421 3.28 8.71 -17.57
CA GLN A 421 2.48 9.07 -18.74
C GLN A 421 3.23 8.82 -20.06
N LEU A 422 4.55 9.07 -20.09
CA LEU A 422 5.39 8.68 -21.24
C LEU A 422 5.26 7.17 -21.48
N ALA A 423 5.49 6.33 -20.48
CA ALA A 423 5.43 4.87 -20.61
C ALA A 423 4.08 4.37 -21.16
N ILE A 424 2.98 4.94 -20.67
CA ILE A 424 1.61 4.58 -21.11
C ILE A 424 1.32 5.06 -22.54
N SER A 425 1.93 6.15 -22.99
CA SER A 425 1.70 6.74 -24.32
C SER A 425 2.45 6.05 -25.45
N LEU A 426 3.38 5.12 -25.14
CA LEU A 426 4.17 4.40 -26.12
C LEU A 426 3.33 3.38 -26.89
N GLN A 427 3.54 3.33 -28.21
CA GLN A 427 2.88 2.38 -29.09
C GLN A 427 3.70 1.11 -29.23
N PRO A 428 3.08 -0.08 -29.11
CA PRO A 428 3.80 -1.35 -29.32
C PRO A 428 4.16 -1.53 -30.80
N THR A 429 5.34 -2.10 -31.05
CA THR A 429 5.77 -2.53 -32.38
C THR A 429 5.24 -3.93 -32.70
N LYS A 430 5.34 -4.36 -33.97
CA LYS A 430 4.93 -5.72 -34.42
C LYS A 430 5.70 -6.84 -33.73
N GLY A 431 6.93 -6.57 -33.31
CA GLY A 431 7.78 -7.51 -32.56
C GLY A 431 7.59 -7.46 -31.05
N ALA A 432 6.79 -6.51 -30.55
CA ALA A 432 6.57 -6.33 -29.10
C ALA A 432 5.76 -7.48 -28.50
N ARG A 433 6.04 -7.78 -27.24
CA ARG A 433 5.29 -8.77 -26.46
C ARG A 433 3.92 -8.24 -26.07
N PRO A 434 2.95 -9.11 -25.74
CA PRO A 434 1.60 -8.67 -25.32
C PRO A 434 1.59 -7.77 -24.08
N ASP A 435 2.60 -7.89 -23.22
CA ASP A 435 2.80 -7.15 -21.97
C ASP A 435 3.72 -5.92 -22.13
N PHE A 436 3.86 -5.39 -23.35
CA PHE A 436 4.76 -4.26 -23.66
C PHE A 436 4.52 -3.04 -22.77
N CYS A 437 3.26 -2.66 -22.52
CA CYS A 437 2.94 -1.51 -21.67
C CYS A 437 3.45 -1.69 -20.24
N ASP A 438 3.26 -2.88 -19.67
CA ASP A 438 3.74 -3.19 -18.32
C ASP A 438 5.26 -3.21 -18.26
N GLN A 439 5.92 -3.67 -19.33
CA GLN A 439 7.38 -3.65 -19.43
C GLN A 439 7.91 -2.21 -19.58
N ALA A 440 7.27 -1.37 -20.39
CA ALA A 440 7.63 0.03 -20.54
C ALA A 440 7.53 0.78 -19.20
N ILE A 441 6.45 0.54 -18.43
CA ILE A 441 6.30 1.09 -17.09
C ILE A 441 7.45 0.63 -16.17
N ARG A 442 7.83 -0.65 -16.19
CA ARG A 442 8.93 -1.17 -15.37
C ARG A 442 10.28 -0.57 -15.75
N ILE A 443 10.55 -0.44 -17.05
CA ILE A 443 11.81 0.13 -17.55
C ILE A 443 11.95 1.57 -17.09
N ILE A 444 10.91 2.39 -17.27
CA ILE A 444 10.92 3.80 -16.84
C ILE A 444 10.94 3.91 -15.32
N SER A 445 10.22 3.04 -14.59
CA SER A 445 10.22 3.02 -13.12
C SER A 445 11.61 2.77 -12.54
N ARG A 446 12.41 1.92 -13.18
CA ARG A 446 13.79 1.61 -12.74
C ARG A 446 14.68 2.85 -12.66
N CYS A 447 14.44 3.87 -13.50
CA CYS A 447 15.19 5.12 -13.45
C CYS A 447 15.03 5.87 -12.12
N PHE A 448 13.93 5.63 -11.40
CA PHE A 448 13.62 6.28 -10.13
C PHE A 448 14.10 5.51 -8.90
N GLU A 449 14.38 4.20 -9.02
CA GLU A 449 14.72 3.33 -7.88
C GLU A 449 15.91 3.88 -7.06
N GLN A 450 16.90 4.45 -7.71
CA GLN A 450 18.07 5.03 -7.03
C GLN A 450 17.77 6.29 -6.21
N HIS A 451 16.63 6.96 -6.47
CA HIS A 451 16.25 8.20 -5.81
C HIS A 451 15.17 8.02 -4.75
N ILE A 452 14.50 6.85 -4.71
CA ILE A 452 13.31 6.63 -3.88
C ILE A 452 13.64 6.65 -2.40
N ASP A 453 14.70 5.98 -1.97
CA ASP A 453 15.05 5.89 -0.55
C ASP A 453 15.30 7.27 0.04
N LEU A 454 16.10 8.08 -0.66
CA LEU A 454 16.36 9.47 -0.26
C LEU A 454 15.08 10.29 -0.26
N TYR A 455 14.26 10.15 -1.31
CA TYR A 455 13.02 10.88 -1.45
C TYR A 455 12.03 10.58 -0.30
N LEU A 456 11.82 9.31 0.00
CA LEU A 456 10.90 8.89 1.06
C LEU A 456 11.36 9.39 2.44
N GLN A 457 12.66 9.31 2.71
CA GLN A 457 13.23 9.84 3.94
C GLN A 457 13.05 11.36 4.05
N GLU A 458 13.42 12.11 3.01
CA GLU A 458 13.28 13.57 2.98
C GLU A 458 11.82 14.03 3.05
N GLU A 459 10.87 13.29 2.43
CA GLU A 459 9.45 13.59 2.49
C GLU A 459 8.94 13.49 3.94
N LEU A 460 9.30 12.43 4.66
CA LEU A 460 8.88 12.24 6.05
C LEU A 460 9.52 13.29 6.97
N ASP A 461 10.81 13.56 6.80
CA ASP A 461 11.53 14.51 7.62
C ASP A 461 11.06 15.95 7.37
N PHE A 462 10.77 16.30 6.11
CA PHE A 462 10.14 17.57 5.76
C PHE A 462 8.75 17.69 6.39
N PHE A 463 7.94 16.65 6.30
CA PHE A 463 6.61 16.62 6.93
C PHE A 463 6.71 16.81 8.45
N LYS A 464 7.57 16.05 9.13
CA LYS A 464 7.80 16.17 10.58
C LYS A 464 8.26 17.59 10.97
N LYS A 465 9.21 18.15 10.23
CA LYS A 465 9.72 19.50 10.47
C LYS A 465 8.65 20.57 10.28
N LYS A 466 7.84 20.44 9.21
CA LYS A 466 6.78 21.41 8.89
C LYS A 466 5.66 21.37 9.92
N THR A 467 5.20 20.17 10.28
CA THR A 467 4.14 19.98 11.29
C THR A 467 4.59 20.42 12.69
N THR A 468 5.84 20.13 13.06
CA THR A 468 6.40 20.61 14.33
C THR A 468 6.50 22.12 14.35
N SER A 469 6.96 22.75 13.29
CA SER A 469 7.04 24.21 13.18
C SER A 469 5.66 24.88 13.29
N GLU A 470 4.63 24.27 12.73
CA GLU A 470 3.24 24.78 12.80
C GLU A 470 2.70 24.75 14.24
N VAL A 471 2.94 23.62 14.93
CA VAL A 471 2.54 23.48 16.35
C VAL A 471 3.36 24.42 17.26
N ASP A 472 4.68 24.55 17.04
CA ASP A 472 5.54 25.47 17.80
C ASP A 472 5.10 26.93 17.61
N ALA A 473 4.71 27.29 16.38
CA ALA A 473 4.18 28.63 16.09
C ALA A 473 2.84 28.88 16.78
N TRP A 474 1.99 27.83 16.89
CA TRP A 474 0.77 27.88 17.65
C TRP A 474 1.02 28.02 19.15
N GLU A 475 1.86 27.15 19.73
CA GLU A 475 2.22 27.19 21.15
C GLU A 475 2.80 28.56 21.56
N LYS A 476 3.62 29.15 20.67
CA LYS A 476 4.17 30.50 20.88
C LYS A 476 3.07 31.56 20.87
N ARG A 477 2.14 31.52 19.89
CA ARG A 477 1.00 32.45 19.86
C ARG A 477 0.14 32.31 21.10
N LEU A 478 -0.15 31.08 21.53
CA LEU A 478 -0.90 30.81 22.75
C LEU A 478 -0.24 31.39 23.99
N SER A 479 1.10 31.27 24.12
CA SER A 479 1.86 31.85 25.23
C SER A 479 1.92 33.40 25.19
N GLU A 480 1.90 34.00 24.00
CA GLU A 480 1.86 35.44 23.80
C GLU A 480 0.45 35.99 24.08
N GLU A 481 -0.63 35.26 23.75
CA GLU A 481 -2.03 35.59 24.05
C GLU A 481 -2.37 35.45 25.53
N GLU A 482 -1.79 34.46 26.24
CA GLU A 482 -1.86 34.40 27.71
C GLU A 482 -1.28 35.64 28.39
N GLN A 483 -0.38 36.38 27.70
CA GLN A 483 0.19 37.61 28.17
C GLN A 483 -0.55 38.89 27.71
N THR A 484 -1.28 38.83 26.61
CA THR A 484 -2.05 39.92 26.03
C THR A 484 -3.52 39.50 25.98
N THR A 485 -4.35 40.02 26.89
CA THR A 485 -5.80 39.78 26.94
C THR A 485 -6.51 40.32 25.70
N GLU A 486 -6.46 39.59 24.56
CA GLU A 486 -7.32 39.87 23.42
C GLU A 486 -8.23 38.69 23.15
N THR A 487 -9.49 39.00 23.24
CA THR A 487 -10.67 38.14 23.07
C THR A 487 -10.76 37.48 21.68
N PHE A 488 -10.68 36.18 21.58
CA PHE A 488 -11.14 35.45 20.38
C PHE A 488 -12.61 35.02 20.58
N PHE A 489 -13.50 35.72 19.90
CA PHE A 489 -14.93 35.44 19.91
C PHE A 489 -15.28 34.16 19.17
N MET A 490 -15.77 33.15 19.89
CA MET A 490 -16.77 32.23 19.33
C MET A 490 -18.14 32.61 19.93
N ALA A 491 -18.77 33.64 19.38
CA ALA A 491 -20.14 34.01 19.72
C ALA A 491 -21.13 32.99 19.12
N ASN A 492 -22.02 32.47 19.97
CA ASN A 492 -23.38 31.99 19.72
C ASN A 492 -23.71 31.49 18.30
N VAL A 493 -23.08 30.43 17.87
CA VAL A 493 -23.52 29.70 16.68
C VAL A 493 -24.12 28.36 17.12
N ASN A 494 -25.30 28.08 16.58
CA ASN A 494 -26.07 26.88 16.84
C ASN A 494 -25.17 25.63 16.68
N ARG A 495 -24.75 25.00 17.78
CA ARG A 495 -23.71 23.97 17.88
C ARG A 495 -23.91 22.80 16.92
N LYS A 496 -25.15 22.46 16.58
CA LYS A 496 -25.45 21.39 15.59
C LYS A 496 -25.14 21.78 14.13
N ALA A 497 -25.44 23.05 13.79
CA ALA A 497 -25.20 23.56 12.45
C ALA A 497 -23.70 23.70 12.17
N VAL A 498 -22.90 24.18 13.13
CA VAL A 498 -21.44 24.31 13.00
C VAL A 498 -20.77 22.95 12.83
N LYS A 499 -21.20 21.91 13.57
CA LYS A 499 -20.66 20.55 13.44
C LYS A 499 -20.95 19.96 12.06
N GLN A 500 -22.17 20.11 11.54
CA GLN A 500 -22.55 19.62 10.22
C GLN A 500 -21.87 20.40 9.08
N ASP A 501 -21.78 21.71 9.19
CA ASP A 501 -21.13 22.58 8.22
C ASP A 501 -19.61 22.38 8.21
N PHE A 502 -18.98 22.16 9.37
CA PHE A 502 -17.57 21.83 9.48
C PHE A 502 -17.27 20.50 8.80
N LEU A 503 -17.99 19.42 9.14
CA LEU A 503 -17.79 18.11 8.53
C LEU A 503 -18.02 18.10 7.02
N SER A 504 -19.02 18.85 6.53
CA SER A 504 -19.28 18.98 5.11
C SER A 504 -18.17 19.77 4.40
N SER A 505 -17.67 20.83 5.04
CA SER A 505 -16.56 21.63 4.54
C SER A 505 -15.25 20.88 4.59
N PHE A 506 -14.98 20.16 5.67
CA PHE A 506 -13.81 19.28 5.80
C PHE A 506 -13.82 18.18 4.73
N LYS A 507 -14.96 17.52 4.53
CA LYS A 507 -15.10 16.51 3.49
C LYS A 507 -14.85 17.07 2.08
N LYS A 508 -15.28 18.32 1.81
CA LYS A 508 -14.95 19.03 0.57
C LYS A 508 -13.47 19.35 0.45
N VAL A 509 -12.83 19.78 1.52
CA VAL A 509 -11.42 20.17 1.55
C VAL A 509 -10.52 18.94 1.39
N VAL A 510 -10.80 17.85 2.10
CA VAL A 510 -10.07 16.59 1.97
C VAL A 510 -10.18 15.99 0.57
N MET A 511 -11.33 16.18 -0.11
CA MET A 511 -11.56 15.70 -1.48
C MET A 511 -11.07 16.64 -2.58
N MET A 512 -10.52 17.83 -2.24
CA MET A 512 -9.93 18.73 -3.22
C MET A 512 -8.47 18.35 -3.51
N PRO A 513 -8.04 18.28 -4.79
CA PRO A 513 -6.65 18.16 -5.14
C PRO A 513 -5.85 19.34 -4.55
N VAL A 514 -4.67 19.07 -4.00
CA VAL A 514 -3.80 20.06 -3.33
C VAL A 514 -3.50 21.30 -4.19
N ASN A 515 -3.57 21.17 -5.52
CA ASN A 515 -3.33 22.25 -6.48
C ASN A 515 -4.42 23.32 -6.55
N VAL A 516 -5.55 23.16 -5.85
CA VAL A 516 -6.71 24.06 -5.94
C VAL A 516 -6.88 24.95 -4.70
N LEU A 517 -6.06 24.75 -3.67
CA LEU A 517 -6.12 25.61 -2.47
C LEU A 517 -5.42 26.94 -2.73
N PRO A 518 -6.10 28.09 -2.57
CA PRO A 518 -5.45 29.37 -2.65
C PRO A 518 -4.48 29.50 -1.48
N THR A 519 -3.22 29.71 -1.80
CA THR A 519 -2.21 30.21 -0.89
C THR A 519 -2.74 31.54 -0.32
N ILE A 520 -3.09 31.56 0.94
CA ILE A 520 -3.37 32.81 1.64
C ILE A 520 -2.03 33.53 1.84
N GLY A 521 -1.73 34.41 0.92
CA GLY A 521 -0.54 35.26 1.00
C GLY A 521 -0.08 35.73 -0.36
N GLY A 522 -0.57 36.89 -0.85
CA GLY A 522 0.04 37.59 -1.96
C GLY A 522 -0.93 38.01 -3.06
N SER A 523 -1.36 39.24 -2.97
CA SER A 523 -2.07 40.00 -3.98
C SER A 523 -1.50 39.89 -5.40
N SER A 524 -2.33 39.68 -6.41
CA SER A 524 -2.41 40.61 -7.55
C SER A 524 -3.41 40.16 -8.60
N ALA A 525 -4.08 41.13 -9.10
CA ALA A 525 -5.10 41.31 -10.09
C ALA A 525 -4.95 40.54 -11.41
N GLY A 526 -6.08 40.18 -12.01
CA GLY A 526 -6.14 39.93 -13.45
C GLY A 526 -7.42 39.26 -13.97
N LYS A 527 -8.46 40.07 -14.23
CA LYS A 527 -9.45 40.00 -15.32
C LYS A 527 -10.22 38.72 -15.64
N ALA A 528 -11.49 38.78 -15.32
CA ALA A 528 -12.65 38.82 -16.22
C ALA A 528 -13.07 37.56 -16.99
N SER A 529 -14.27 37.06 -16.75
CA SER A 529 -15.35 37.14 -17.72
C SER A 529 -16.66 36.51 -17.16
N ASN A 530 -17.67 37.38 -17.03
CA ASN A 530 -19.10 37.30 -17.29
C ASN A 530 -19.88 35.98 -17.28
N ARG A 531 -20.96 35.92 -16.48
CA ARG A 531 -22.37 36.12 -16.81
C ARG A 531 -23.25 35.84 -15.61
N ALA A 532 -23.91 36.86 -15.11
CA ALA A 532 -25.28 37.34 -15.32
C ALA A 532 -26.36 36.45 -14.68
N SER A 533 -27.03 36.97 -13.65
CA SER A 533 -28.39 37.54 -13.69
C SER A 533 -28.78 37.95 -12.25
N VAL A 534 -29.02 39.22 -12.03
CA VAL A 534 -30.31 39.93 -11.96
C VAL A 534 -31.13 39.49 -10.74
N VAL A 535 -31.41 40.38 -9.75
CA VAL A 535 -32.40 41.39 -9.67
C VAL A 535 -32.32 42.14 -8.32
N ASN A 536 -32.22 43.49 -8.46
CA ASN A 536 -32.89 44.59 -7.72
C ASN A 536 -32.87 44.77 -6.20
N GLY A 537 -32.47 45.95 -5.85
CA GLY A 537 -33.20 46.92 -5.01
C GLY A 537 -32.30 47.93 -4.28
N SER A 538 -32.04 49.03 -4.95
CA SER A 538 -31.92 50.45 -4.59
C SER A 538 -31.86 50.80 -3.06
N SER A 539 -30.91 51.65 -2.67
CA SER A 539 -30.86 53.10 -2.85
C SER A 539 -29.63 53.71 -2.16
N THR A 540 -28.90 54.49 -2.88
CA THR A 540 -28.46 55.88 -2.74
C THR A 540 -27.91 56.31 -1.37
N LEU A 541 -26.66 56.78 -1.30
CA LEU A 541 -26.10 58.08 -1.65
C LEU A 541 -24.58 58.14 -1.35
N GLU A 542 -23.82 58.64 -2.31
CA GLU A 542 -22.46 59.18 -2.22
C GLU A 542 -22.49 60.63 -1.69
N PRO A 543 -21.38 61.42 -1.75
CA PRO A 543 -19.93 61.15 -1.62
C PRO A 543 -19.18 62.10 -0.72
N SER A 544 -17.86 61.92 -0.50
CA SER A 544 -16.81 62.89 -0.84
C SER A 544 -15.48 62.71 -0.07
N SER A 545 -14.49 62.53 -0.91
CA SER A 545 -13.08 62.94 -0.85
C SER A 545 -12.53 63.64 0.38
N ARG A 546 -11.35 63.18 0.90
CA ARG A 546 -10.08 63.89 0.79
C ARG A 546 -8.91 63.15 1.45
N SER A 547 -7.81 63.15 0.73
CA SER A 547 -6.47 62.79 1.08
C SER A 547 -5.91 63.35 2.40
N GLY A 548 -5.10 62.54 3.10
CA GLY A 548 -4.25 62.98 4.18
C GLY A 548 -3.32 61.86 4.66
N THR A 549 -2.03 61.97 4.38
CA THR A 549 -0.93 61.17 4.87
C THR A 549 -0.88 61.11 6.39
N PRO A 550 -0.77 59.96 7.08
CA PRO A 550 -0.53 59.96 8.51
C PRO A 550 0.96 59.81 8.81
N GLY A 551 1.42 60.68 9.69
CA GLY A 551 2.71 60.53 10.42
C GLY A 551 2.59 59.50 11.55
N PRO A 552 3.71 59.06 12.15
CA PRO A 552 3.74 57.96 13.09
C PRO A 552 3.32 58.41 14.51
N GLY A 553 2.31 57.77 15.04
CA GLY A 553 1.98 57.87 16.46
C GLY A 553 0.54 58.20 16.77
N ASP A 554 -0.30 57.16 16.76
CA ASP A 554 -1.46 57.18 17.61
C ASP A 554 -1.83 55.76 18.04
N ARG A 555 -1.54 55.46 19.30
CA ARG A 555 -2.05 54.29 19.98
C ARG A 555 -3.53 54.52 20.18
N SER A 556 -4.37 53.74 19.55
CA SER A 556 -5.79 53.64 19.88
C SER A 556 -5.98 53.36 21.37
N PRO A 557 -6.87 54.08 22.04
CA PRO A 557 -7.13 53.83 23.46
C PRO A 557 -7.82 52.46 23.56
N MET A 558 -7.16 51.52 24.20
CA MET A 558 -7.81 50.34 24.76
C MET A 558 -9.01 50.81 25.64
N PRO A 559 -10.16 50.09 25.59
CA PRO A 559 -11.18 50.33 26.59
C PRO A 559 -10.54 50.09 27.97
N ARG A 560 -10.45 51.14 28.78
CA ARG A 560 -10.03 51.03 30.17
C ARG A 560 -11.05 50.13 30.85
N VAL A 561 -10.75 48.84 31.00
CA VAL A 561 -11.37 48.02 32.03
C VAL A 561 -10.90 48.66 33.34
N ASP A 562 -11.80 49.28 34.08
CA ASP A 562 -11.52 49.86 35.38
C ASP A 562 -10.85 48.77 36.23
N ALA A 563 -9.63 49.09 36.72
CA ALA A 563 -8.87 48.18 37.56
C ALA A 563 -9.74 47.74 38.74
N PRO A 564 -9.90 46.43 39.00
CA PRO A 564 -10.76 45.95 40.04
C PRO A 564 -10.37 46.52 41.41
N THR A 565 -11.26 47.26 42.00
CA THR A 565 -11.02 47.96 43.28
C THR A 565 -11.20 47.07 44.50
N THR A 566 -11.66 45.81 44.31
CA THR A 566 -11.85 44.82 45.38
C THR A 566 -11.13 43.53 45.06
N GLU A 567 -10.64 42.82 46.09
CA GLU A 567 -9.93 41.54 45.95
C GLU A 567 -10.79 40.49 45.23
N LEU A 568 -12.12 40.51 45.47
CA LEU A 568 -13.09 39.64 44.80
C LEU A 568 -13.21 39.95 43.29
N ALA A 569 -13.24 41.23 42.92
CA ALA A 569 -13.29 41.65 41.53
C ALA A 569 -11.98 41.33 40.77
N ALA A 570 -10.84 41.43 41.46
CA ALA A 570 -9.54 41.01 40.88
C ALA A 570 -9.48 39.49 40.66
N LYS A 571 -9.97 38.69 41.59
CA LYS A 571 -10.08 37.23 41.46
C LYS A 571 -11.02 36.83 40.32
N ALA A 572 -12.17 37.51 40.20
CA ALA A 572 -13.13 37.30 39.12
C ALA A 572 -12.53 37.65 37.73
N ALA A 573 -11.76 38.74 37.64
CA ALA A 573 -11.08 39.12 36.40
C ALA A 573 -9.99 38.10 35.99
N ILE A 574 -9.22 37.59 36.96
CA ILE A 574 -8.23 36.51 36.72
C ILE A 574 -8.94 35.24 36.27
N MET A 575 -10.08 34.93 36.88
CA MET A 575 -10.84 33.72 36.52
C MET A 575 -11.46 33.83 35.11
N ASN A 576 -11.96 34.99 34.72
CA ASN A 576 -12.46 35.25 33.37
C ASN A 576 -11.30 35.14 32.33
N SER A 577 -10.13 35.69 32.65
CA SER A 577 -8.95 35.56 31.80
C SER A 577 -8.50 34.10 31.63
N ARG A 578 -8.56 33.30 32.71
CA ARG A 578 -8.27 31.84 32.64
C ARG A 578 -9.32 31.10 31.83
N LEU A 579 -10.60 31.48 31.87
CA LEU A 579 -11.68 30.88 31.09
C LEU A 579 -11.50 31.10 29.58
N GLU A 580 -11.12 32.32 29.20
CA GLU A 580 -10.77 32.64 27.81
C GLU A 580 -9.57 31.83 27.36
N GLY A 581 -8.57 31.64 28.20
CA GLY A 581 -7.41 30.79 27.95
C GLY A 581 -7.74 29.31 27.74
N ILE A 582 -8.77 28.76 28.44
CA ILE A 582 -9.19 27.35 28.23
C ILE A 582 -9.74 27.14 26.81
N ARG A 583 -10.54 28.08 26.30
CA ARG A 583 -11.15 27.99 24.97
C ARG A 583 -10.13 27.95 23.81
N SER A 584 -8.96 28.51 24.04
CA SER A 584 -7.87 28.57 23.03
C SER A 584 -6.81 27.46 23.15
N LEU A 585 -6.98 26.52 24.10
CA LEU A 585 -5.94 25.50 24.39
C LEU A 585 -5.63 24.56 23.21
N PHE A 586 -6.57 24.35 22.28
CA PHE A 586 -6.32 23.73 20.98
C PHE A 586 -7.31 24.22 19.92
N SER A 587 -6.90 24.17 18.64
CA SER A 587 -7.60 24.80 17.53
C SER A 587 -7.91 23.82 16.42
N ILE A 588 -9.13 23.90 15.89
CA ILE A 588 -9.53 23.17 14.68
C ILE A 588 -8.72 23.63 13.47
N GLU A 589 -8.37 24.92 13.39
CA GLU A 589 -7.59 25.49 12.29
C GLU A 589 -6.20 24.86 12.21
N VAL A 590 -5.49 24.73 13.34
CA VAL A 590 -4.20 24.05 13.40
C VAL A 590 -4.34 22.58 13.00
N ALA A 591 -5.36 21.88 13.48
CA ALA A 591 -5.61 20.50 13.12
C ALA A 591 -5.90 20.35 11.62
N LEU A 592 -6.64 21.27 11.01
CA LEU A 592 -6.86 21.32 9.56
C LEU A 592 -5.56 21.55 8.78
N ASN A 593 -4.73 22.51 9.20
CA ASN A 593 -3.45 22.78 8.55
C ASN A 593 -2.54 21.56 8.59
N LEU A 594 -2.44 20.89 9.74
CA LEU A 594 -1.67 19.64 9.88
C LEU A 594 -2.20 18.53 8.96
N THR A 595 -3.52 18.39 8.86
CA THR A 595 -4.16 17.41 7.98
C THR A 595 -3.92 17.73 6.51
N HIS A 596 -3.92 19.01 6.11
CA HIS A 596 -3.57 19.41 4.75
C HIS A 596 -2.11 19.12 4.40
N LEU A 597 -1.19 19.38 5.33
CA LEU A 597 0.21 19.03 5.16
C LEU A 597 0.38 17.51 5.01
N ALA A 598 -0.31 16.73 5.85
CA ALA A 598 -0.31 15.27 5.75
C ALA A 598 -0.87 14.79 4.42
N LYS A 599 -1.99 15.35 3.95
CA LYS A 599 -2.57 15.00 2.66
C LYS A 599 -1.62 15.29 1.51
N ALA A 600 -1.00 16.47 1.49
CA ALA A 600 -0.05 16.84 0.45
C ALA A 600 1.17 15.91 0.41
N SER A 601 1.70 15.53 1.59
CA SER A 601 2.79 14.57 1.70
C SER A 601 2.36 13.17 1.23
N LEU A 602 1.19 12.73 1.65
CA LEU A 602 0.63 11.43 1.31
C LEU A 602 0.33 11.30 -0.20
N GLU A 603 -0.27 12.33 -0.83
CA GLU A 603 -0.52 12.36 -2.27
C GLU A 603 0.78 12.29 -3.10
N ARG A 604 1.88 12.86 -2.61
CA ARG A 604 3.18 12.76 -3.27
C ARG A 604 3.78 11.36 -3.11
N ALA A 605 3.83 10.84 -1.88
CA ALA A 605 4.41 9.52 -1.58
C ALA A 605 3.60 8.37 -2.21
N ALA A 606 2.26 8.44 -2.21
CA ALA A 606 1.38 7.40 -2.75
C ALA A 606 1.57 7.16 -4.25
N ARG A 607 2.11 8.11 -5.01
CA ARG A 607 2.43 7.91 -6.43
C ARG A 607 3.42 6.79 -6.65
N PHE A 608 4.37 6.63 -5.73
CA PHE A 608 5.43 5.63 -5.81
C PHE A 608 4.98 4.21 -5.42
N VAL A 609 3.81 4.05 -4.82
CA VAL A 609 3.20 2.73 -4.58
C VAL A 609 2.96 1.97 -5.90
N ARG A 610 2.79 2.70 -7.01
CA ARG A 610 2.63 2.13 -8.36
C ARG A 610 3.88 1.42 -8.88
N LEU A 611 5.05 1.66 -8.29
CA LEU A 611 6.28 0.94 -8.66
C LEU A 611 6.18 -0.55 -8.39
N GLY A 612 5.40 -0.94 -7.36
CA GLY A 612 5.31 -2.33 -6.92
C GLY A 612 6.63 -2.85 -6.33
N GLY A 613 6.67 -4.14 -6.01
CA GLY A 613 7.86 -4.75 -5.42
C GLY A 613 8.23 -4.12 -4.08
N GLN A 614 9.53 -4.11 -3.75
CA GLN A 614 10.04 -3.59 -2.49
C GLN A 614 9.84 -2.08 -2.36
N SER A 615 10.20 -1.30 -3.38
CA SER A 615 10.08 0.17 -3.35
C SER A 615 8.62 0.64 -3.23
N GLY A 616 7.67 -0.09 -3.82
CA GLY A 616 6.24 0.20 -3.66
C GLY A 616 5.72 -0.09 -2.26
N GLU A 617 6.21 -1.14 -1.60
CA GLU A 617 5.88 -1.43 -0.20
C GLU A 617 6.50 -0.41 0.75
N GLU A 618 7.76 -0.01 0.53
CA GLU A 618 8.41 1.07 1.29
C GLU A 618 7.67 2.39 1.18
N ALA A 619 7.18 2.74 -0.02
CA ALA A 619 6.34 3.92 -0.22
C ALA A 619 5.00 3.82 0.53
N ARG A 620 4.41 2.62 0.60
CA ARG A 620 3.19 2.35 1.36
C ARG A 620 3.42 2.49 2.86
N GLU A 621 4.49 1.87 3.39
CA GLU A 621 4.88 2.03 4.79
C GLU A 621 5.14 3.49 5.14
N GLN A 622 5.75 4.24 4.23
CA GLN A 622 5.99 5.67 4.43
C GLN A 622 4.69 6.47 4.50
N CYS A 623 3.68 6.15 3.67
CA CYS A 623 2.36 6.74 3.77
C CYS A 623 1.70 6.47 5.14
N GLU A 624 1.85 5.25 5.67
CA GLU A 624 1.40 4.94 7.04
C GLU A 624 2.16 5.76 8.10
N GLN A 625 3.48 5.95 7.95
CA GLN A 625 4.29 6.75 8.87
C GLN A 625 3.87 8.24 8.88
N VAL A 626 3.49 8.81 7.73
CA VAL A 626 2.93 10.17 7.65
C VAL A 626 1.65 10.26 8.48
N PHE A 627 0.74 9.30 8.36
CA PHE A 627 -0.49 9.26 9.15
C PHE A 627 -0.21 9.07 10.64
N ILE A 628 0.68 8.13 10.99
CA ILE A 628 1.07 7.88 12.39
C ILE A 628 1.61 9.17 13.02
N HIS A 629 2.50 9.87 12.32
CA HIS A 629 3.04 11.14 12.83
C HIS A 629 1.96 12.23 12.97
N LEU A 630 1.03 12.33 12.00
CA LEU A 630 -0.11 13.24 12.09
C LEU A 630 -0.92 12.99 13.37
N VAL A 631 -1.28 11.74 13.62
CA VAL A 631 -2.09 11.36 14.79
C VAL A 631 -1.33 11.58 16.10
N GLN A 632 -0.02 11.31 16.11
CA GLN A 632 0.83 11.53 17.27
C GLN A 632 0.98 13.00 17.61
N ILE A 633 1.23 13.86 16.64
CA ILE A 633 1.41 15.30 16.90
C ILE A 633 0.09 15.95 17.33
N LEU A 634 -1.03 15.58 16.68
CA LEU A 634 -2.37 16.02 17.08
C LEU A 634 -2.70 15.56 18.50
N GLY A 635 -2.48 14.26 18.78
CA GLY A 635 -2.85 13.67 20.07
C GLY A 635 -1.96 14.16 21.21
N GLN A 636 -0.65 14.02 21.08
CA GLN A 636 0.27 14.23 22.19
C GLN A 636 0.60 15.71 22.44
N ARG A 637 0.83 16.48 21.37
CA ARG A 637 1.25 17.87 21.51
C ARG A 637 0.08 18.85 21.48
N HIS A 638 -0.89 18.62 20.59
CA HIS A 638 -1.97 19.59 20.43
C HIS A 638 -3.12 19.37 21.41
N MET A 639 -3.64 18.15 21.53
CA MET A 639 -4.86 17.88 22.32
C MET A 639 -4.58 17.49 23.77
N LYS A 640 -3.67 16.54 24.02
CA LYS A 640 -3.39 16.04 25.37
C LYS A 640 -2.98 17.15 26.33
N LEU A 641 -2.03 18.00 25.91
CA LEU A 641 -1.55 19.11 26.72
C LEU A 641 -2.67 20.12 27.00
N GLY A 642 -3.54 20.35 26.01
CA GLY A 642 -4.70 21.22 26.18
C GLY A 642 -5.69 20.69 27.22
N PHE A 643 -6.05 19.41 27.13
CA PHE A 643 -6.93 18.77 28.12
C PHE A 643 -6.29 18.72 29.52
N ASP A 644 -5.00 18.42 29.64
CA ASP A 644 -4.29 18.40 30.94
C ASP A 644 -4.31 19.79 31.59
N LYS A 645 -4.09 20.87 30.83
CA LYS A 645 -4.24 22.26 31.31
C LYS A 645 -5.69 22.57 31.73
N ALA A 646 -6.68 22.18 30.93
CA ALA A 646 -8.09 22.40 31.23
C ALA A 646 -8.54 21.69 32.52
N VAL A 647 -8.07 20.47 32.77
CA VAL A 647 -8.32 19.73 34.02
C VAL A 647 -7.68 20.44 35.21
N THR A 648 -6.49 21.03 35.06
CA THR A 648 -5.84 21.83 36.11
C THR A 648 -6.68 23.07 36.45
N HIS A 649 -7.20 23.77 35.44
CA HIS A 649 -8.10 24.91 35.64
C HIS A 649 -9.40 24.53 36.35
N LEU A 650 -9.98 23.35 36.02
CA LEU A 650 -11.12 22.81 36.76
C LEU A 650 -10.77 22.55 38.23
N ALA A 651 -9.58 22.06 38.53
CA ALA A 651 -9.16 21.79 39.92
C ALA A 651 -8.95 23.05 40.76
N ASP A 652 -8.62 24.16 40.11
CA ASP A 652 -8.40 25.47 40.75
C ASP A 652 -9.72 26.21 41.11
N TYR A 653 -10.87 25.73 40.61
CA TYR A 653 -12.17 26.37 40.86
C TYR A 653 -12.57 26.20 42.32
N LYS A 654 -12.98 27.33 42.95
CA LYS A 654 -13.54 27.37 44.33
C LYS A 654 -14.83 28.18 44.36
N PRO A 655 -15.97 27.58 44.75
CA PRO A 655 -17.26 28.23 44.78
C PRO A 655 -17.28 29.53 45.62
N ARG A 656 -16.46 29.57 46.68
CA ARG A 656 -16.41 30.74 47.62
C ARG A 656 -15.76 31.97 47.01
N GLU A 657 -15.02 31.81 45.91
CA GLU A 657 -14.27 32.91 45.26
C GLU A 657 -15.06 33.51 44.09
N VAL A 658 -16.24 32.95 43.77
CA VAL A 658 -17.12 33.40 42.67
C VAL A 658 -18.13 34.41 43.19
N ALA A 659 -18.27 35.52 42.47
CA ALA A 659 -19.16 36.63 42.88
C ALA A 659 -20.62 36.45 42.45
N ASP A 660 -20.88 35.74 41.35
CA ASP A 660 -22.20 35.50 40.78
C ASP A 660 -22.40 34.05 40.37
N HIS A 661 -23.23 33.34 41.14
CA HIS A 661 -23.55 31.92 40.94
C HIS A 661 -24.76 31.66 40.02
N SER A 662 -25.35 32.71 39.45
CA SER A 662 -26.68 32.64 38.83
C SER A 662 -26.66 32.68 37.30
N LYS A 663 -25.59 33.14 36.66
CA LYS A 663 -25.60 33.40 35.20
C LYS A 663 -25.05 32.28 34.32
N ASP A 664 -23.97 31.61 34.73
CA ASP A 664 -23.24 30.70 33.83
C ASP A 664 -22.89 29.34 34.47
N GLY A 665 -23.42 29.03 35.67
CA GLY A 665 -23.11 27.82 36.40
C GLY A 665 -21.61 27.74 36.75
N VAL A 666 -21.01 26.54 36.62
CA VAL A 666 -19.57 26.35 36.81
C VAL A 666 -18.85 26.69 35.50
N ALA A 667 -18.44 27.93 35.34
CA ALA A 667 -17.86 28.43 34.10
C ALA A 667 -16.64 27.63 33.57
N PRO A 668 -15.67 27.12 34.39
CA PRO A 668 -14.61 26.26 33.92
C PRO A 668 -15.10 24.92 33.31
N LEU A 669 -16.20 24.36 33.85
CA LEU A 669 -16.81 23.16 33.30
C LEU A 669 -17.46 23.44 31.94
N VAL A 670 -18.13 24.60 31.78
CA VAL A 670 -18.67 25.02 30.49
C VAL A 670 -17.58 25.08 29.42
N ALA A 671 -16.47 25.75 29.75
CA ALA A 671 -15.33 25.86 28.83
C ALA A 671 -14.72 24.49 28.53
N PHE A 672 -14.60 23.58 29.50
CA PHE A 672 -14.15 22.23 29.29
C PHE A 672 -15.09 21.44 28.36
N LEU A 673 -16.40 21.55 28.51
CA LEU A 673 -17.40 20.91 27.65
C LEU A 673 -17.32 21.42 26.20
N GLU A 674 -17.05 22.71 26.00
CA GLU A 674 -16.79 23.27 24.67
C GLU A 674 -15.50 22.67 24.05
N LEU A 675 -14.46 22.49 24.85
CA LEU A 675 -13.22 21.87 24.42
C LEU A 675 -13.42 20.39 24.02
N VAL A 676 -14.24 19.63 24.74
CA VAL A 676 -14.64 18.26 24.41
C VAL A 676 -15.29 18.21 23.01
N ASN A 677 -16.19 19.18 22.70
CA ASN A 677 -16.81 19.26 21.39
C ASN A 677 -15.80 19.49 20.26
N VAL A 678 -14.80 20.34 20.49
CA VAL A 678 -13.70 20.56 19.52
C VAL A 678 -12.86 19.29 19.36
N GLY A 679 -12.58 18.60 20.46
CA GLY A 679 -11.87 17.31 20.46
C GLY A 679 -12.58 16.24 19.63
N ASP A 680 -13.89 16.10 19.79
CA ASP A 680 -14.71 15.16 19.01
C ASP A 680 -14.70 15.50 17.49
N LEU A 681 -14.72 16.79 17.14
CA LEU A 681 -14.59 17.22 15.75
C LEU A 681 -13.24 16.84 15.15
N ILE A 682 -12.14 17.01 15.90
CA ILE A 682 -10.80 16.61 15.46
C ILE A 682 -10.71 15.09 15.32
N GLN A 683 -11.31 14.33 16.23
CA GLN A 683 -11.38 12.86 16.12
C GLN A 683 -12.12 12.43 14.85
N GLN A 684 -13.28 13.02 14.57
CA GLN A 684 -14.03 12.73 13.34
C GLN A 684 -13.24 13.12 12.08
N MET A 685 -12.46 14.19 12.14
CA MET A 685 -11.56 14.59 11.07
C MET A 685 -10.48 13.53 10.80
N VAL A 686 -9.83 13.01 11.84
CA VAL A 686 -8.84 11.92 11.75
C VAL A 686 -9.49 10.65 11.19
N GLU A 687 -10.71 10.32 11.62
CA GLU A 687 -11.49 9.18 11.09
C GLU A 687 -11.75 9.30 9.59
N VAL A 688 -12.25 10.46 9.15
CA VAL A 688 -12.51 10.74 7.73
C VAL A 688 -11.21 10.65 6.91
N PHE A 689 -10.13 11.22 7.44
CA PHE A 689 -8.81 11.17 6.78
C PHE A 689 -8.33 9.72 6.62
N TYR A 690 -8.39 8.91 7.67
CA TYR A 690 -8.01 7.50 7.63
C TYR A 690 -8.81 6.73 6.58
N HIS A 691 -10.14 6.92 6.55
CA HIS A 691 -10.99 6.21 5.60
C HIS A 691 -10.83 6.67 4.16
N GLN A 692 -10.63 7.96 3.91
CA GLN A 692 -10.59 8.52 2.57
C GLN A 692 -9.20 8.51 1.94
N GLU A 693 -8.16 8.78 2.72
CA GLU A 693 -6.81 8.92 2.21
C GLU A 693 -5.99 7.62 2.31
N LEU A 694 -6.23 6.78 3.34
CA LEU A 694 -5.48 5.54 3.47
C LEU A 694 -6.27 4.32 2.94
N LEU A 695 -7.48 4.08 3.46
CA LEU A 695 -8.25 2.89 3.08
C LEU A 695 -8.77 2.94 1.65
N ALA A 696 -9.34 4.07 1.21
CA ALA A 696 -9.87 4.20 -0.14
C ALA A 696 -8.77 4.19 -1.22
N ALA A 697 -7.57 4.65 -0.86
CA ALA A 697 -6.39 4.61 -1.73
C ALA A 697 -5.61 3.27 -1.68
N ASN A 698 -6.10 2.28 -0.91
CA ASN A 698 -5.43 0.99 -0.67
C ASN A 698 -3.98 1.13 -0.14
N LEU A 699 -3.71 2.16 0.64
CA LEU A 699 -2.42 2.39 1.27
C LEU A 699 -2.25 1.57 2.55
N THR A 700 -3.36 1.18 3.19
CA THR A 700 -3.40 0.22 4.30
C THR A 700 -4.51 -0.79 4.06
N ASP A 701 -4.38 -1.99 4.58
CA ASP A 701 -5.37 -3.03 4.37
C ASP A 701 -6.56 -2.86 5.33
N ARG A 702 -7.78 -2.99 4.81
CA ARG A 702 -9.01 -2.82 5.58
C ARG A 702 -9.18 -3.89 6.68
N ASP A 703 -8.71 -5.09 6.38
CA ASP A 703 -8.84 -6.25 7.26
C ASP A 703 -7.65 -6.39 8.23
N GLU A 704 -6.60 -5.59 8.04
CA GLU A 704 -5.41 -5.59 8.86
C GLU A 704 -5.52 -4.62 10.04
N PHE A 705 -6.40 -4.94 11.00
CA PHE A 705 -6.51 -4.18 12.26
C PHE A 705 -5.21 -4.20 13.09
N LEU A 706 -4.21 -4.97 12.67
CA LEU A 706 -2.86 -5.01 13.25
C LEU A 706 -1.89 -4.02 12.61
N SER A 707 -2.30 -3.29 11.53
CA SER A 707 -1.45 -2.27 10.94
C SER A 707 -1.04 -1.22 11.98
N LEU A 708 0.14 -0.64 11.81
CA LEU A 708 0.64 0.39 12.71
C LEU A 708 -0.26 1.62 12.73
N ALA A 709 -0.80 1.99 11.56
CA ALA A 709 -1.73 3.10 11.41
C ALA A 709 -3.04 2.87 12.21
N ALA A 710 -3.63 1.67 12.13
CA ALA A 710 -4.84 1.33 12.87
C ALA A 710 -4.61 1.31 14.39
N LYS A 711 -3.46 0.80 14.83
CA LYS A 711 -3.07 0.79 16.25
C LYS A 711 -2.88 2.21 16.79
N GLU A 712 -2.22 3.08 16.04
CA GLU A 712 -1.96 4.44 16.50
C GLU A 712 -3.25 5.28 16.49
N LYS A 713 -4.13 5.08 15.49
CA LYS A 713 -5.49 5.66 15.50
C LYS A 713 -6.25 5.27 16.77
N LYS A 714 -6.26 3.97 17.10
CA LYS A 714 -6.94 3.48 18.31
C LYS A 714 -6.32 4.01 19.60
N ARG A 715 -4.98 4.16 19.61
CA ARG A 715 -4.29 4.78 20.75
C ARG A 715 -4.69 6.24 20.94
N PHE A 716 -4.82 6.97 19.83
CA PHE A 716 -5.31 8.36 19.85
C PHE A 716 -6.74 8.45 20.40
N GLU A 717 -7.65 7.60 19.92
CA GLU A 717 -9.02 7.51 20.40
C GLU A 717 -9.06 7.21 21.91
N SER A 718 -8.33 6.19 22.35
CA SER A 718 -8.26 5.81 23.76
C SER A 718 -7.66 6.92 24.64
N MET A 719 -6.66 7.64 24.15
CA MET A 719 -6.08 8.79 24.86
C MET A 719 -7.10 9.92 25.01
N LEU A 720 -7.87 10.19 23.96
CA LEU A 720 -8.90 11.21 23.98
C LEU A 720 -10.00 10.83 24.98
N ASP A 721 -10.51 9.60 24.91
CA ASP A 721 -11.52 9.07 25.82
C ASP A 721 -11.05 9.16 27.29
N GLU A 722 -9.79 8.77 27.57
CA GLU A 722 -9.21 8.86 28.91
C GLU A 722 -9.17 10.31 29.43
N ARG A 723 -8.75 11.27 28.57
CA ARG A 723 -8.65 12.68 28.97
C ARG A 723 -10.02 13.33 29.14
N VAL A 724 -10.94 13.03 28.26
CA VAL A 724 -12.34 13.48 28.39
C VAL A 724 -12.96 12.91 29.64
N ALA A 725 -12.83 11.61 29.92
CA ALA A 725 -13.36 10.97 31.12
C ALA A 725 -12.76 11.55 32.41
N ALA A 726 -11.45 11.78 32.44
CA ALA A 726 -10.77 12.42 33.58
C ALA A 726 -11.28 13.83 33.84
N GLY A 727 -11.43 14.62 32.78
CA GLY A 727 -11.91 15.98 32.87
C GLY A 727 -13.40 16.08 33.24
N LEU A 728 -14.25 15.23 32.67
CA LEU A 728 -15.67 15.13 33.03
C LEU A 728 -15.84 14.71 34.49
N ASN A 729 -15.05 13.75 34.95
CA ASN A 729 -15.08 13.30 36.34
C ASN A 729 -14.68 14.43 37.27
N LYS A 730 -13.60 15.15 36.98
CA LYS A 730 -13.20 16.34 37.74
C LYS A 730 -14.24 17.46 37.68
N GLY A 731 -14.83 17.68 36.50
CA GLY A 731 -15.91 18.65 36.31
C GLY A 731 -17.17 18.35 37.14
N ILE A 732 -17.51 17.05 37.25
CA ILE A 732 -18.63 16.63 38.12
C ILE A 732 -18.31 16.88 39.60
N ASP A 733 -17.07 16.61 40.05
CA ASP A 733 -16.64 16.93 41.41
C ASP A 733 -16.85 18.44 41.72
N VAL A 734 -16.35 19.30 40.79
CA VAL A 734 -16.46 20.74 40.94
C VAL A 734 -17.93 21.21 40.87
N LEU A 735 -18.74 20.58 40.02
CA LEU A 735 -20.20 20.87 39.98
C LEU A 735 -20.87 20.47 41.29
N MET A 736 -20.46 19.36 41.90
CA MET A 736 -21.02 18.96 43.22
C MET A 736 -20.53 19.87 44.34
N ASP A 737 -19.30 20.37 44.30
CA ASP A 737 -18.81 21.37 45.23
C ASP A 737 -19.68 22.67 45.16
N GLU A 738 -20.06 23.07 43.94
CA GLU A 738 -21.02 24.19 43.74
C GLU A 738 -22.40 23.87 44.31
N VAL A 739 -22.91 22.67 44.08
CA VAL A 739 -24.19 22.21 44.66
C VAL A 739 -24.11 22.21 46.20
N GLU A 740 -23.05 21.68 46.82
CA GLU A 740 -22.85 21.69 48.26
C GLU A 740 -22.75 23.14 48.82
N TYR A 741 -22.08 24.03 48.06
CA TYR A 741 -22.02 25.44 48.41
C TYR A 741 -23.40 26.12 48.39
N LEU A 742 -24.20 25.90 47.33
CA LEU A 742 -25.58 26.38 47.23
C LEU A 742 -26.42 25.83 48.35
N CYS A 743 -26.33 24.54 48.69
CA CYS A 743 -27.03 23.95 49.85
C CYS A 743 -26.67 24.63 51.17
N ALA A 744 -25.40 25.00 51.34
CA ALA A 744 -24.93 25.59 52.58
C ALA A 744 -25.26 27.09 52.73
N THR A 745 -25.39 27.84 51.63
CA THR A 745 -25.51 29.30 51.65
C THR A 745 -26.90 29.79 51.31
N THR A 746 -27.66 29.05 50.50
CA THR A 746 -29.00 29.51 50.05
C THR A 746 -30.14 28.83 50.77
N GLN A 747 -29.90 27.68 51.46
CA GLN A 747 -30.97 27.02 52.23
C GLN A 747 -31.24 27.79 53.55
N GLU A 748 -32.43 28.31 53.69
CA GLU A 748 -32.83 28.93 54.92
C GLU A 748 -33.35 27.90 55.95
N PRO A 749 -32.93 27.97 57.22
CA PRO A 749 -33.43 27.05 58.25
C PRO A 749 -34.94 27.06 58.38
N SER A 750 -35.57 28.20 58.04
CA SER A 750 -37.03 28.41 58.04
C SER A 750 -37.76 27.63 56.93
N ASP A 751 -37.05 27.18 55.83
CA ASP A 751 -37.70 26.42 54.78
C ASP A 751 -38.19 25.03 55.22
N PHE A 752 -37.41 24.33 56.01
CA PHE A 752 -37.76 23.00 56.52
C PHE A 752 -38.21 22.98 58.00
N ASN A 753 -38.00 24.08 58.72
CA ASN A 753 -38.45 24.18 60.08
C ASN A 753 -39.00 25.64 60.38
N PRO A 754 -40.12 26.02 59.79
CA PRO A 754 -40.63 27.33 59.93
C PRO A 754 -40.93 27.63 61.46
N PRO A 755 -40.63 28.83 61.95
CA PRO A 755 -40.92 29.20 63.33
C PRO A 755 -42.44 29.22 63.54
N ALA A 756 -42.88 28.62 64.65
CA ALA A 756 -44.31 28.65 65.03
C ALA A 756 -44.80 30.12 65.15
N GLY A 757 -45.80 30.48 64.38
CA GLY A 757 -46.35 31.84 64.35
C GLY A 757 -46.77 32.29 65.72
N ALA A 758 -46.33 33.47 66.17
CA ALA A 758 -46.56 34.06 67.48
C ALA A 758 -48.07 34.31 67.80
N ASN A 759 -48.97 34.11 66.82
CA ASN A 759 -50.44 34.36 66.96
C ASN A 759 -51.33 33.23 66.47
N GLY A 760 -50.83 32.01 66.31
CA GLY A 760 -51.65 30.88 65.88
C GLY A 760 -52.27 30.96 64.47
N GLN A 761 -51.94 31.99 63.71
CA GLN A 761 -52.28 32.04 62.27
C GLN A 761 -51.22 31.31 61.47
N ALA A 762 -51.60 30.26 60.74
CA ALA A 762 -50.74 29.62 59.76
C ALA A 762 -50.25 30.68 58.79
N GLN A 763 -48.96 30.95 58.83
CA GLN A 763 -48.27 31.72 57.79
C GLN A 763 -48.57 31.04 56.47
N VAL A 764 -49.06 31.83 55.47
CA VAL A 764 -49.28 31.28 54.11
C VAL A 764 -47.96 30.68 53.63
N MET A 765 -47.81 29.36 53.76
CA MET A 765 -46.63 28.66 53.26
C MET A 765 -46.67 28.67 51.76
N ASP A 766 -45.55 29.12 51.11
CA ASP A 766 -45.27 28.91 49.69
C ASP A 766 -45.04 27.42 49.46
N ILE A 767 -46.03 26.82 48.77
CA ILE A 767 -46.03 25.35 48.49
C ILE A 767 -45.01 24.96 47.41
N GLY A 768 -44.39 25.94 46.75
CA GLY A 768 -43.36 25.69 45.68
C GLY A 768 -42.05 25.17 46.25
N PRO A 769 -41.16 24.70 45.36
CA PRO A 769 -39.84 24.28 45.76
C PRO A 769 -39.03 25.42 46.38
N SER A 770 -38.06 25.06 47.23
CA SER A 770 -37.14 26.02 47.81
C SER A 770 -36.31 26.75 46.77
N ARG A 771 -35.85 27.95 47.09
CA ARG A 771 -34.90 28.67 46.18
C ARG A 771 -33.63 27.89 45.96
N THR A 772 -33.21 27.10 46.92
CA THR A 772 -32.05 26.20 46.84
C THR A 772 -32.29 25.09 45.83
N ALA A 773 -33.41 24.38 45.92
CA ALA A 773 -33.75 23.31 44.99
C ALA A 773 -33.86 23.82 43.55
N THR A 774 -34.52 24.97 43.35
CA THR A 774 -34.64 25.58 42.02
C THR A 774 -33.26 25.92 41.43
N LYS A 775 -32.37 26.58 42.19
CA LYS A 775 -31.04 26.94 41.74
C LYS A 775 -30.18 25.70 41.44
N ILE A 776 -30.25 24.65 42.26
CA ILE A 776 -29.53 23.41 42.04
C ILE A 776 -29.98 22.75 40.72
N VAL A 777 -31.31 22.67 40.52
CA VAL A 777 -31.84 22.09 39.25
C VAL A 777 -31.42 22.94 38.06
N ASP A 778 -31.47 24.27 38.16
CA ASP A 778 -31.05 25.16 37.08
C ASP A 778 -29.56 24.99 36.72
N VAL A 779 -28.68 24.98 37.73
CA VAL A 779 -27.25 24.80 37.54
C VAL A 779 -26.94 23.43 36.94
N VAL A 780 -27.47 22.35 37.51
CA VAL A 780 -27.18 21.00 37.03
C VAL A 780 -27.78 20.75 35.64
N SER A 781 -29.04 21.25 35.40
CA SER A 781 -29.67 21.10 34.09
C SER A 781 -28.93 21.86 32.97
N SER A 782 -28.40 23.04 33.28
CA SER A 782 -27.63 23.83 32.32
C SER A 782 -26.39 23.03 31.80
N HIS A 783 -25.64 22.39 32.70
CA HIS A 783 -24.45 21.60 32.34
C HIS A 783 -24.79 20.31 31.62
N THR A 784 -25.83 19.59 32.05
CA THR A 784 -26.23 18.36 31.37
C THR A 784 -26.79 18.63 29.96
N ASN A 785 -27.47 19.75 29.75
CA ASN A 785 -27.99 20.15 28.45
C ASN A 785 -26.88 20.56 27.44
N MET A 786 -25.72 21.03 27.90
CA MET A 786 -24.62 21.43 27.04
C MET A 786 -24.04 20.27 26.23
N LEU A 787 -24.05 19.08 26.78
CA LEU A 787 -23.57 17.86 26.09
C LEU A 787 -24.61 17.27 25.14
N VAL A 788 -25.88 17.67 25.22
CA VAL A 788 -26.94 17.13 24.36
C VAL A 788 -26.74 17.52 22.92
N GLY A 789 -26.43 16.51 22.07
CA GLY A 789 -26.26 16.67 20.62
C GLY A 789 -24.89 17.13 20.19
N SER A 790 -23.91 17.22 21.09
CA SER A 790 -22.51 17.55 20.79
C SER A 790 -21.55 16.37 21.04
N THR A 791 -21.97 15.39 21.84
CA THR A 791 -21.12 14.26 22.25
C THR A 791 -21.81 12.93 21.93
N ASP A 792 -21.04 11.84 21.87
CA ASP A 792 -21.60 10.50 21.69
C ASP A 792 -22.63 10.21 22.80
N LYS A 793 -23.72 9.55 22.39
CA LYS A 793 -24.83 9.22 23.28
C LYS A 793 -24.39 8.42 24.52
N ASN A 794 -23.41 7.50 24.32
CA ASN A 794 -22.93 6.69 25.45
C ASN A 794 -22.20 7.54 26.50
N VAL A 795 -21.38 8.48 26.06
CA VAL A 795 -20.68 9.43 26.98
C VAL A 795 -21.67 10.31 27.71
N LEU A 796 -22.69 10.78 26.97
CA LEU A 796 -23.78 11.58 27.58
C LEU A 796 -24.56 10.78 28.66
N ASP A 797 -24.89 9.51 28.35
CA ASP A 797 -25.64 8.67 29.28
C ASP A 797 -24.82 8.37 30.55
N VAL A 798 -23.49 8.09 30.40
CA VAL A 798 -22.60 7.90 31.55
C VAL A 798 -22.41 9.17 32.35
N PHE A 799 -22.22 10.31 31.70
CA PHE A 799 -22.09 11.61 32.37
C PHE A 799 -23.35 11.93 33.17
N ASN A 800 -24.51 11.81 32.55
CA ASN A 800 -25.80 12.06 33.23
C ASN A 800 -26.02 11.11 34.40
N GLN A 801 -25.63 9.84 34.26
CA GLN A 801 -25.73 8.87 35.35
C GLN A 801 -24.83 9.25 36.53
N GLU A 802 -23.58 9.63 36.26
CA GLU A 802 -22.62 10.00 37.29
C GLU A 802 -23.03 11.31 38.00
N VAL A 803 -23.44 12.32 37.22
CA VAL A 803 -24.01 13.57 37.79
C VAL A 803 -25.19 13.29 38.68
N GLY A 804 -26.13 12.44 38.22
CA GLY A 804 -27.32 12.10 39.00
C GLY A 804 -26.99 11.33 40.29
N MET A 805 -26.08 10.41 40.26
CA MET A 805 -25.63 9.63 41.44
C MET A 805 -24.93 10.51 42.47
N ARG A 806 -24.05 11.41 42.03
CA ARG A 806 -23.36 12.33 42.95
C ARG A 806 -24.32 13.41 43.47
N LEU A 807 -25.26 13.90 42.65
CA LEU A 807 -26.33 14.78 43.09
C LEU A 807 -27.18 14.11 44.18
N PHE A 808 -27.57 12.83 43.98
CA PHE A 808 -28.28 12.06 44.99
C PHE A 808 -27.49 12.02 46.30
N THR A 809 -26.19 11.73 46.24
CA THR A 809 -25.33 11.69 47.42
C THR A 809 -25.22 13.05 48.12
N ALA A 810 -25.09 14.15 47.34
CA ALA A 810 -25.03 15.51 47.89
C ALA A 810 -26.33 15.90 48.59
N ILE A 811 -27.49 15.58 47.99
CA ILE A 811 -28.80 15.84 48.60
C ILE A 811 -28.97 15.00 49.86
N CYS A 812 -28.60 13.72 49.86
CA CYS A 812 -28.64 12.87 51.05
C CYS A 812 -27.79 13.45 52.21
N LYS A 813 -26.58 13.92 51.87
CA LYS A 813 -25.67 14.58 52.82
C LYS A 813 -26.26 15.92 53.35
N HIS A 814 -26.93 16.66 52.49
CA HIS A 814 -27.61 17.90 52.84
C HIS A 814 -28.77 17.66 53.82
N LEU A 815 -29.64 16.67 53.52
CA LEU A 815 -30.78 16.30 54.36
C LEU A 815 -30.34 15.87 55.76
N LYS A 816 -29.24 15.11 55.90
CA LYS A 816 -28.71 14.71 57.21
C LYS A 816 -28.26 15.88 58.10
N ARG A 817 -28.09 17.08 57.54
CA ARG A 817 -27.71 18.30 58.25
C ARG A 817 -28.91 19.17 58.63
N GLN A 818 -30.10 18.88 58.10
CA GLN A 818 -31.29 19.68 58.30
C GLN A 818 -32.12 19.23 59.52
N ARG A 819 -32.92 20.10 60.01
CA ARG A 819 -33.99 19.84 61.04
C ARG A 819 -35.30 20.11 60.37
N ILE A 820 -36.17 19.09 60.29
CA ILE A 820 -37.39 19.15 59.49
C ILE A 820 -38.60 18.99 60.39
N SER A 821 -39.48 19.94 60.32
CA SER A 821 -40.79 19.88 61.01
C SER A 821 -41.88 19.30 60.10
N VAL A 822 -43.05 18.94 60.69
CA VAL A 822 -44.19 18.44 59.88
C VAL A 822 -44.65 19.48 58.87
N ASP A 823 -44.68 20.74 59.22
CA ASP A 823 -45.05 21.85 58.32
C ASP A 823 -43.99 22.06 57.25
N GLY A 824 -42.70 21.96 57.62
CA GLY A 824 -41.57 22.03 56.64
C GLY A 824 -41.43 20.84 55.70
N ALA A 825 -42.03 19.68 56.04
CA ALA A 825 -42.07 18.52 55.21
C ALA A 825 -42.74 18.74 53.84
N ILE A 826 -43.70 19.65 53.74
CA ILE A 826 -44.40 20.01 52.50
C ILE A 826 -43.43 20.68 51.55
N LYS A 827 -42.58 21.57 52.03
CA LYS A 827 -41.52 22.24 51.24
C LYS A 827 -40.47 21.24 50.79
N LEU A 828 -40.05 20.37 51.71
CA LEU A 828 -39.08 19.27 51.36
C LEU A 828 -39.65 18.35 50.30
N ILE A 829 -40.92 17.92 50.38
CA ILE A 829 -41.56 17.07 49.37
C ILE A 829 -41.60 17.79 48.01
N SER A 830 -41.85 19.10 48.00
CA SER A 830 -41.81 19.91 46.79
C SER A 830 -40.38 19.95 46.17
N ASP A 831 -39.34 20.06 47.01
CA ASP A 831 -37.94 19.99 46.57
C ASP A 831 -37.59 18.60 45.97
N MET A 832 -37.98 17.52 46.63
CA MET A 832 -37.74 16.15 46.12
C MET A 832 -38.49 15.90 44.80
N ASN A 833 -39.69 16.46 44.65
CA ASN A 833 -40.40 16.38 43.36
C ASN A 833 -39.69 17.19 42.27
N ALA A 834 -39.14 18.37 42.56
CA ALA A 834 -38.36 19.13 41.58
C ALA A 834 -37.12 18.37 41.09
N TYR A 835 -36.37 17.76 42.01
CA TYR A 835 -35.23 16.92 41.69
C TYR A 835 -35.64 15.69 40.85
N ASN A 836 -36.72 14.99 41.28
CA ASN A 836 -37.22 13.82 40.55
C ASN A 836 -37.68 14.19 39.13
N LEU A 837 -38.40 15.32 38.94
CA LEU A 837 -38.81 15.80 37.62
C LEU A 837 -37.60 16.05 36.69
N TYR A 838 -36.54 16.66 37.23
CA TYR A 838 -35.30 16.86 36.48
C TYR A 838 -34.69 15.53 36.08
N ILE A 839 -34.56 14.56 36.98
CA ILE A 839 -33.97 13.24 36.71
C ILE A 839 -34.79 12.42 35.69
N VAL A 840 -36.13 12.52 35.76
CA VAL A 840 -36.99 11.90 34.73
C VAL A 840 -36.72 12.47 33.34
N SER A 841 -36.41 13.80 33.26
CA SER A 841 -36.04 14.42 31.98
C SER A 841 -34.75 13.87 31.36
N LEU A 842 -33.82 13.35 32.17
CA LEU A 842 -32.58 12.70 31.72
C LEU A 842 -32.80 11.31 31.10
N ARG A 843 -34.02 10.75 31.26
CA ARG A 843 -34.40 9.41 30.71
C ARG A 843 -33.53 8.25 31.17
N ASN A 844 -32.86 8.35 32.30
CA ASN A 844 -32.02 7.30 32.90
C ASN A 844 -32.84 6.52 33.95
N LYS A 845 -33.26 5.31 33.62
CA LYS A 845 -34.11 4.46 34.45
C LYS A 845 -33.56 4.15 35.85
N PRO A 846 -32.26 3.74 36.02
CA PRO A 846 -31.67 3.55 37.33
C PRO A 846 -31.78 4.76 38.23
N LEU A 847 -31.44 5.96 37.72
CA LEU A 847 -31.48 7.19 38.50
C LEU A 847 -32.89 7.55 39.02
N VAL A 848 -33.92 7.31 38.22
CA VAL A 848 -35.31 7.55 38.59
C VAL A 848 -35.66 6.76 39.85
N GLN A 849 -35.15 5.54 40.03
CA GLN A 849 -35.41 4.74 41.23
C GLN A 849 -34.79 5.37 42.49
N TYR A 850 -33.55 5.88 42.39
CA TYR A 850 -32.87 6.55 43.49
C TYR A 850 -33.65 7.82 43.97
N PHE A 851 -34.11 8.63 43.02
CA PHE A 851 -34.85 9.84 43.36
C PHE A 851 -36.32 9.56 43.76
N ALA A 852 -36.89 8.45 43.26
CA ALA A 852 -38.17 7.97 43.76
C ALA A 852 -38.04 7.51 45.21
N ALA A 853 -36.99 6.80 45.59
CA ALA A 853 -36.71 6.41 46.96
C ALA A 853 -36.53 7.64 47.90
N LEU A 854 -35.86 8.69 47.38
CA LEU A 854 -35.68 9.95 48.13
C LEU A 854 -37.01 10.69 48.36
N ARG A 855 -37.87 10.66 47.35
CA ARG A 855 -39.24 11.21 47.47
C ARG A 855 -40.06 10.42 48.49
N GLU A 856 -40.00 9.09 48.45
CA GLU A 856 -40.67 8.25 49.46
C GLU A 856 -40.11 8.48 50.88
N LEU A 857 -38.76 8.68 50.97
CA LEU A 857 -38.10 9.00 52.23
C LEU A 857 -38.64 10.32 52.83
N SER A 858 -38.91 11.34 52.01
CA SER A 858 -39.39 12.64 52.47
C SER A 858 -40.79 12.58 53.13
N GLN A 859 -41.60 11.55 52.82
CA GLN A 859 -42.92 11.37 53.41
C GLN A 859 -42.85 11.04 54.90
N ILE A 860 -41.71 10.49 55.40
CA ILE A 860 -41.56 10.19 56.83
C ILE A 860 -41.71 11.42 57.72
N TYR A 861 -41.47 12.64 57.20
CA TYR A 861 -41.52 13.90 57.94
C TYR A 861 -42.97 14.49 58.00
N LEU A 862 -43.85 14.00 57.09
CA LEU A 862 -45.27 14.47 57.07
C LEU A 862 -46.17 13.82 58.11
N ILE A 863 -45.75 12.68 58.65
CA ILE A 863 -46.50 11.86 59.56
C ILE A 863 -46.57 12.56 60.90
N ASP A 864 -47.76 12.64 61.50
CA ASP A 864 -47.98 13.26 62.79
C ASP A 864 -47.23 12.56 63.96
N ALA A 865 -46.80 13.27 64.95
CA ALA A 865 -46.13 12.78 66.15
C ALA A 865 -46.94 11.72 66.94
N SER A 866 -48.27 11.70 66.82
CA SER A 866 -49.11 10.70 67.42
C SER A 866 -49.07 9.33 66.76
N GLU A 867 -48.57 9.25 65.53
CA GLU A 867 -48.57 8.02 64.71
C GLU A 867 -47.16 7.29 64.66
N ALA A 868 -46.56 7.17 65.86
CA ALA A 868 -45.25 6.57 66.01
C ALA A 868 -45.14 5.11 65.40
N LYS A 869 -46.25 4.38 65.36
CA LYS A 869 -46.34 3.05 64.76
C LYS A 869 -46.14 3.09 63.23
N GLU A 870 -46.73 4.09 62.56
CA GLU A 870 -46.62 4.26 61.12
C GLU A 870 -45.17 4.67 60.76
N ILE A 871 -44.62 5.59 61.56
CA ILE A 871 -43.18 5.94 61.34
C ILE A 871 -42.27 4.71 61.49
N ALA A 872 -42.46 3.88 62.51
CA ALA A 872 -41.69 2.65 62.69
C ALA A 872 -41.90 1.67 61.55
N THR A 873 -43.12 1.55 61.02
CA THR A 873 -43.38 0.68 59.87
C THR A 873 -42.67 1.13 58.59
N ILE A 874 -42.68 2.44 58.32
CA ILE A 874 -42.04 3.06 57.16
C ILE A 874 -40.50 2.94 57.26
N ILE A 875 -39.89 3.03 58.43
CA ILE A 875 -38.47 2.84 58.66
C ILE A 875 -38.06 1.38 58.35
N ALA A 876 -38.92 0.42 58.74
CA ALA A 876 -38.66 -1.00 58.57
C ALA A 876 -38.95 -1.52 57.16
N ASP A 877 -39.77 -0.79 56.37
CA ASP A 877 -40.19 -1.20 55.00
C ASP A 877 -39.09 -0.86 53.98
N THR A 878 -38.13 -1.74 53.81
CA THR A 878 -37.06 -1.58 52.84
C THR A 878 -37.51 -1.66 51.38
N ASP A 879 -38.64 -2.34 51.10
CA ASP A 879 -39.18 -2.50 49.74
C ASP A 879 -39.71 -1.17 49.18
N ARG A 880 -40.22 -0.31 50.03
CA ARG A 880 -40.65 1.06 49.72
C ARG A 880 -39.53 1.91 49.08
N TYR A 881 -38.31 1.64 49.47
CA TYR A 881 -37.15 2.38 48.98
C TYR A 881 -36.41 1.64 47.87
N HIS A 882 -37.02 0.64 47.24
CA HIS A 882 -36.41 -0.16 46.16
C HIS A 882 -35.04 -0.77 46.54
N GLY A 883 -34.79 -1.04 47.82
CA GLY A 883 -33.54 -1.57 48.36
C GLY A 883 -32.39 -0.54 48.37
N ILE A 884 -32.65 0.75 48.10
CA ILE A 884 -31.61 1.80 48.03
C ILE A 884 -31.20 2.24 49.43
N PHE A 885 -32.17 2.37 50.37
CA PHE A 885 -31.89 2.68 51.75
C PHE A 885 -32.14 1.46 52.63
N ARG A 886 -31.24 1.24 53.59
CA ARG A 886 -31.39 0.25 54.65
C ARG A 886 -32.22 0.87 55.79
N ALA A 887 -32.84 0.03 56.57
CA ALA A 887 -33.64 0.50 57.73
C ALA A 887 -32.87 1.41 58.70
N GLU A 888 -31.57 1.12 58.91
CA GLU A 888 -30.66 1.92 59.74
C GLU A 888 -30.46 3.33 59.17
N GLU A 889 -30.30 3.41 57.82
CA GLU A 889 -30.11 4.70 57.14
C GLU A 889 -31.43 5.52 57.20
N VAL A 890 -32.55 4.86 56.97
CA VAL A 890 -33.88 5.54 57.10
C VAL A 890 -34.08 6.05 58.53
N TYR A 891 -33.63 5.28 59.53
CA TYR A 891 -33.67 5.70 60.92
C TYR A 891 -32.81 6.97 61.16
N GLU A 892 -31.59 7.04 60.57
CA GLU A 892 -30.77 8.27 60.66
C GLU A 892 -31.47 9.51 60.06
N TYR A 893 -32.27 9.33 59.01
CA TYR A 893 -33.07 10.43 58.44
C TYR A 893 -34.27 10.77 59.35
N ALA A 894 -34.89 9.77 59.91
CA ALA A 894 -36.01 10.00 60.89
C ALA A 894 -35.52 10.82 62.09
N GLU A 895 -34.27 10.65 62.50
CA GLU A 895 -33.66 11.46 63.58
C GLU A 895 -33.58 12.97 63.26
N ARG A 896 -33.74 13.37 61.99
CA ARG A 896 -33.75 14.79 61.57
C ARG A 896 -35.06 15.48 61.76
N ARG A 897 -36.16 14.78 62.22
CA ARG A 897 -37.42 15.36 62.56
C ARG A 897 -37.30 16.36 63.72
N ALA A 898 -37.98 17.52 63.65
CA ALA A 898 -37.90 18.51 64.65
C ALA A 898 -38.46 18.02 65.95
N ASP A 899 -39.44 17.11 65.88
CA ASP A 899 -40.16 16.50 67.05
C ASP A 899 -39.56 15.18 67.51
N TRP A 900 -38.44 14.72 66.91
CA TRP A 900 -37.81 13.44 67.18
C TRP A 900 -37.55 13.16 68.63
N TYR A 901 -37.12 14.16 69.35
CA TYR A 901 -36.84 14.02 70.79
C TYR A 901 -38.11 13.56 71.60
N GLN A 902 -39.30 13.94 71.15
CA GLN A 902 -40.56 13.56 71.78
C GLN A 902 -41.02 12.17 71.41
N ILE A 903 -40.82 11.75 70.12
CA ILE A 903 -41.39 10.53 69.58
C ILE A 903 -40.38 9.35 69.57
N LYS A 904 -39.09 9.58 69.74
CA LYS A 904 -38.01 8.58 69.62
C LYS A 904 -38.29 7.27 70.39
N SER A 905 -38.69 7.47 71.72
CA SER A 905 -38.91 6.26 72.54
C SER A 905 -40.15 5.48 72.10
N ALA A 906 -41.18 6.17 71.53
CA ALA A 906 -42.37 5.51 71.02
C ALA A 906 -42.09 4.77 69.70
N VAL A 907 -41.27 5.31 68.80
CA VAL A 907 -40.86 4.69 67.58
C VAL A 907 -39.95 3.48 67.81
N GLU A 908 -38.92 3.60 68.67
CA GLU A 908 -38.04 2.54 69.06
C GLU A 908 -38.77 1.37 69.69
N LYS A 909 -39.76 1.67 70.56
CA LYS A 909 -40.60 0.64 71.16
C LYS A 909 -41.41 -0.15 70.10
N GLN A 910 -41.81 0.47 69.03
CA GLN A 910 -42.54 -0.21 67.93
C GLN A 910 -41.57 -1.01 67.04
N MET A 911 -40.38 -0.50 66.80
CA MET A 911 -39.39 -1.16 65.96
C MET A 911 -38.74 -2.41 66.61
N TYR A 912 -38.40 -2.28 67.91
CA TYR A 912 -37.60 -3.34 68.58
C TYR A 912 -38.43 -4.12 69.60
N GLY A 913 -39.74 -3.75 69.88
CA GLY A 913 -40.63 -4.38 70.89
C GLY A 913 -40.18 -4.09 72.29
N VAL A 914 -41.02 -4.53 73.28
CA VAL A 914 -40.86 -4.22 74.72
C VAL A 914 -39.67 -4.93 75.38
N GLY A 915 -38.92 -5.75 74.56
CA GLY A 915 -37.90 -6.66 75.10
C GLY A 915 -36.43 -6.20 74.95
N CYS A 916 -36.12 -5.09 74.28
CA CYS A 916 -34.75 -4.64 74.07
C CYS A 916 -34.30 -3.38 74.83
N LEU A 917 -34.98 -3.00 75.90
CA LEU A 917 -34.59 -1.86 76.75
C LEU A 917 -33.76 -2.30 77.97
N VAL A 918 -32.95 -3.36 77.83
CA VAL A 918 -31.96 -3.71 78.83
C VAL A 918 -30.71 -4.16 78.20
N MET A 919 -29.81 -3.26 77.83
CA MET A 919 -28.40 -3.32 78.18
C MET A 919 -27.77 -1.99 77.93
#